data_90b4f556a17389f1906f303a552ded32
#
_entry.id   90b4f556a17389f1906f303a552ded32
#
_cell.length_a   1.000
_cell.length_b   1.000
_cell.length_c   1.000
_cell.angle_alpha   90.00
_cell.angle_beta   90.00
_cell.angle_gamma   90.00
#
_symmetry.space_group_name_H-M   'P 1'
#
loop_
_entity.id
_entity.type
_entity.pdbx_description
1 polymer ?
#
loop_
_entity_poly.entity_id
_entity_poly.type
_entity_poly.pdbx_seq_one_letter_code
_entity_poly.pdbx_strand_id
1 'polypeptide(L)'
;MLKEEKNKNKKSKPQNNKMNKGGVDEIKEKIKDIQKGIKELKSNNDKNDKNDKSNKKSKGSKPGKKIVKAKQKVKEKTEPKVNKNSKEEKMYVIPLGVMEEVGKNITVFQYRDEIIIVDSGVIFPDENLLGIDLVIPDFTFLENNKDKIKGLFVTHGHEDHIGSIPYLYQKIDKSVPVYGGKLTLALAKSKFENGLGKNLPKMKEVKGRTKIKAGKYFTVEFIKITHSITDAYSLLITTPAGKVFHTGDFKIDLTPVDGEGVDFTRLSQIGEEGVDLMLSDSTNSEVEGFTPSEKSVGEAFRNEFSKAKGRIIVAAFASHVHRLQQIVNVAEEHGRKIAIDGRSLVKVFEIASNLGYLKVPEGMLVPLTDVDKLKDNKVVMLCTGTQGEPMAALSRIAKNMHKHIKIKEGDTVIISATPIPGNEKAVSNNINNLLKYDAEVVFKKIAGIHVSGHGSKDEQKLMLNLIKPKYFMPVHGEHKMLRAHQDTAILTGIPKNNIILAQNGSKIEVTQSGVKLKGKVNAGSTLVDGLGVGDIGHIVLKDRQQLSQDGVVVIVFTLDKNSGKLIAGPDIVTRGFVYSKESEDIIKEAIDTINEKVGRTEDYYSKDWGMLKNTTRDVAAKYFYNKTKRNPMILPIVMEV
;
A
#
# COMPACT_ATOMS: atom_id res chain seq x y z
N MET A 1 56.46 10.21 36.03
CA MET A 1 56.16 11.35 36.90
C MET A 1 54.70 11.65 36.67
N LEU A 2 53.79 10.98 37.34
CA LEU A 2 53.10 11.22 38.60
C LEU A 2 52.70 12.67 38.83
N LYS A 3 51.40 12.97 38.69
CA LYS A 3 50.61 13.48 39.80
C LYS A 3 49.12 13.38 39.48
N GLU A 4 48.47 12.63 40.36
CA GLU A 4 47.03 12.57 40.60
C GLU A 4 46.47 13.96 40.98
N GLU A 5 45.22 14.21 40.60
CA GLU A 5 44.30 14.93 41.46
C GLU A 5 42.89 14.31 41.41
N LYS A 6 42.49 13.94 42.61
CA LYS A 6 41.20 13.35 42.98
C LYS A 6 40.12 14.41 43.18
N ASN A 7 38.89 14.02 42.87
CA ASN A 7 37.66 14.34 43.62
C ASN A 7 36.87 15.60 43.31
N LYS A 8 35.63 15.42 42.81
CA LYS A 8 34.45 15.48 43.72
C LYS A 8 33.14 15.15 42.97
N ASN A 9 32.57 14.00 43.29
CA ASN A 9 31.17 13.70 43.10
C ASN A 9 30.28 14.73 43.80
N LYS A 10 29.38 15.40 43.04
CA LYS A 10 28.18 16.01 43.61
C LYS A 10 26.98 15.48 42.84
N LYS A 11 26.22 14.61 43.51
CA LYS A 11 24.87 14.18 43.16
C LYS A 11 23.94 15.39 43.09
N SER A 12 23.37 15.72 41.93
CA SER A 12 22.25 16.62 41.82
C SER A 12 20.94 15.79 41.84
N LYS A 13 20.10 16.09 42.83
CA LYS A 13 18.74 15.58 42.98
C LYS A 13 17.86 16.09 41.84
N PRO A 14 16.81 15.32 41.39
CA PRO A 14 15.87 15.80 40.41
C PRO A 14 15.00 16.94 40.99
N GLN A 15 14.93 18.05 40.26
CA GLN A 15 14.02 19.15 40.57
C GLN A 15 12.57 18.70 40.22
N ASN A 16 11.74 18.66 41.27
CA ASN A 16 10.29 18.56 41.17
C ASN A 16 9.73 19.83 40.51
N ASN A 17 9.20 19.71 39.29
CA ASN A 17 8.37 20.72 38.65
C ASN A 17 7.05 20.84 39.43
N LYS A 18 6.92 21.86 40.26
CA LYS A 18 5.63 22.26 40.83
C LYS A 18 4.74 22.79 39.72
N MET A 19 3.78 21.98 39.24
CA MET A 19 2.68 22.48 38.43
C MET A 19 1.95 23.59 39.16
N ASN A 20 1.75 24.69 38.45
CA ASN A 20 1.14 25.94 38.93
C ASN A 20 -0.33 25.63 39.35
N LYS A 21 -0.62 25.71 40.66
CA LYS A 21 -1.95 25.48 41.24
C LYS A 21 -3.04 26.39 40.66
N GLY A 22 -2.71 27.55 40.13
CA GLY A 22 -3.66 28.50 39.53
C GLY A 22 -4.34 27.99 38.25
N GLY A 23 -3.68 27.19 37.43
CA GLY A 23 -4.28 26.68 36.19
C GLY A 23 -5.34 25.59 36.40
N VAL A 24 -5.22 24.82 37.49
CA VAL A 24 -6.21 23.73 37.79
C VAL A 24 -7.50 24.30 38.36
N ASP A 25 -7.44 25.39 39.11
CA ASP A 25 -8.61 26.01 39.68
C ASP A 25 -9.42 26.81 38.65
N GLU A 26 -8.74 27.43 37.67
CA GLU A 26 -9.42 28.08 36.53
C GLU A 26 -10.14 27.09 35.60
N ILE A 27 -9.59 25.89 35.42
CA ILE A 27 -10.26 24.81 34.66
C ILE A 27 -11.48 24.27 35.42
N LYS A 28 -11.42 24.16 36.75
CA LYS A 28 -12.56 23.73 37.58
C LYS A 28 -13.70 24.74 37.58
N GLU A 29 -13.40 26.03 37.54
CA GLU A 29 -14.40 27.09 37.46
C GLU A 29 -15.10 27.08 36.09
N LYS A 30 -14.37 26.96 34.99
CA LYS A 30 -14.93 26.81 33.64
C LYS A 30 -15.80 25.56 33.48
N ILE A 31 -15.45 24.44 34.13
CA ILE A 31 -16.27 23.22 34.15
C ILE A 31 -17.59 23.45 34.91
N LYS A 32 -17.57 24.19 36.00
CA LYS A 32 -18.79 24.54 36.76
C LYS A 32 -19.74 25.41 35.94
N ASP A 33 -19.23 26.38 35.21
CA ASP A 33 -20.03 27.27 34.36
C ASP A 33 -20.66 26.51 33.18
N ILE A 34 -19.95 25.57 32.57
CA ILE A 34 -20.50 24.69 31.54
C ILE A 34 -21.62 23.79 32.10
N GLN A 35 -21.43 23.23 33.31
CA GLN A 35 -22.45 22.41 33.97
C GLN A 35 -23.71 23.21 34.34
N LYS A 36 -23.56 24.49 34.69
CA LYS A 36 -24.69 25.39 34.96
C LYS A 36 -25.47 25.71 33.66
N GLY A 37 -24.77 26.01 32.58
CA GLY A 37 -25.39 26.23 31.25
C GLY A 37 -26.16 25.00 30.72
N ILE A 38 -25.66 23.79 30.95
CA ILE A 38 -26.34 22.54 30.57
C ILE A 38 -27.62 22.33 31.40
N LYS A 39 -27.63 22.71 32.70
CA LYS A 39 -28.83 22.65 33.54
C LYS A 39 -29.89 23.66 33.13
N GLU A 40 -29.51 24.86 32.73
CA GLU A 40 -30.43 25.90 32.23
C GLU A 40 -31.04 25.54 30.88
N LEU A 41 -30.26 24.89 29.97
CA LEU A 41 -30.80 24.36 28.72
C LEU A 41 -31.78 23.20 28.91
N LYS A 42 -31.59 22.33 29.90
CA LYS A 42 -32.52 21.26 30.23
C LYS A 42 -33.80 21.78 30.85
N SER A 43 -33.74 22.84 31.67
CA SER A 43 -34.95 23.45 32.30
C SER A 43 -35.81 24.22 31.30
N ASN A 44 -35.23 24.71 30.19
CA ASN A 44 -35.98 25.40 29.14
C ASN A 44 -36.68 24.43 28.16
N ASN A 45 -36.13 23.22 27.96
CA ASN A 45 -36.81 22.19 27.16
C ASN A 45 -38.04 21.58 27.87
N ASP A 46 -37.98 21.43 29.19
CA ASP A 46 -39.13 20.92 29.99
C ASP A 46 -40.29 21.92 30.11
N LYS A 47 -40.09 23.20 29.78
CA LYS A 47 -41.15 24.23 29.77
C LYS A 47 -41.92 24.31 28.45
N ASN A 48 -41.31 23.86 27.33
CA ASN A 48 -41.98 23.86 26.02
C ASN A 48 -42.93 22.66 25.82
N ASP A 49 -42.74 21.55 26.52
CA ASP A 49 -43.59 20.35 26.40
C ASP A 49 -44.87 20.38 27.24
N LYS A 50 -45.11 21.44 28.06
CA LYS A 50 -46.32 21.56 28.91
C LYS A 50 -47.40 22.48 28.36
N ASN A 51 -47.18 23.17 27.22
CA ASN A 51 -48.15 24.12 26.68
C ASN A 51 -49.08 23.61 25.57
N ASP A 52 -49.01 22.33 25.21
CA ASP A 52 -49.79 21.78 24.07
C ASP A 52 -50.93 20.82 24.48
N LYS A 53 -51.35 20.83 25.77
CA LYS A 53 -52.44 19.97 26.28
C LYS A 53 -53.57 20.70 27.01
N SER A 54 -53.97 21.89 26.59
CA SER A 54 -55.19 22.48 27.11
C SER A 54 -55.86 23.38 26.07
N ASN A 55 -56.72 22.81 25.21
CA ASN A 55 -57.92 23.47 24.71
C ASN A 55 -58.76 22.53 23.83
N LYS A 56 -59.63 21.79 24.49
CA LYS A 56 -60.86 21.23 23.89
C LYS A 56 -62.00 21.46 24.89
N LYS A 57 -62.84 22.42 24.57
CA LYS A 57 -64.34 22.44 24.81
C LYS A 57 -64.87 23.87 24.84
N SER A 58 -65.60 24.29 23.82
CA SER A 58 -66.89 24.89 24.00
C SER A 58 -67.60 25.17 22.66
N LYS A 59 -68.87 24.97 22.72
CA LYS A 59 -69.97 24.91 21.75
C LYS A 59 -70.26 26.24 21.04
N GLY A 60 -70.77 26.15 19.78
CA GLY A 60 -71.99 26.85 19.46
C GLY A 60 -71.97 27.79 18.25
N SER A 61 -72.89 27.47 17.33
CA SER A 61 -73.70 28.28 16.42
C SER A 61 -73.19 28.55 14.99
N LYS A 62 -73.99 28.06 14.05
CA LYS A 62 -74.03 28.39 12.57
C LYS A 62 -74.58 29.83 12.39
N PRO A 63 -74.45 30.48 11.13
CA PRO A 63 -74.71 29.89 9.81
C PRO A 63 -73.89 30.46 8.63
N GLY A 64 -73.78 29.61 7.66
CA GLY A 64 -73.96 29.85 6.22
C GLY A 64 -73.08 30.78 5.40
N LYS A 65 -72.28 30.17 4.47
CA LYS A 65 -72.21 30.58 3.06
C LYS A 65 -71.53 29.51 2.21
N LYS A 66 -72.20 29.19 1.10
CA LYS A 66 -71.75 28.23 0.09
C LYS A 66 -70.46 28.70 -0.59
N ILE A 67 -69.46 27.82 -0.67
CA ILE A 67 -68.38 27.91 -1.65
C ILE A 67 -68.17 26.52 -2.26
N VAL A 68 -68.12 26.51 -3.58
CA VAL A 68 -68.11 25.40 -4.53
C VAL A 68 -66.88 24.50 -4.31
N LYS A 69 -67.09 23.17 -4.14
CA LYS A 69 -66.05 22.16 -4.09
C LYS A 69 -65.60 21.80 -5.53
N ALA A 70 -64.40 22.21 -5.94
CA ALA A 70 -63.68 21.54 -7.03
C ALA A 70 -62.99 20.28 -6.46
N LYS A 71 -63.43 19.10 -6.87
CA LYS A 71 -62.81 17.83 -6.55
C LYS A 71 -61.60 17.63 -7.48
N GLN A 72 -60.39 17.85 -6.97
CA GLN A 72 -59.20 17.28 -7.59
C GLN A 72 -59.08 15.81 -7.13
N LYS A 73 -59.22 14.86 -8.04
CA LYS A 73 -58.90 13.46 -7.87
C LYS A 73 -57.38 13.33 -7.75
N VAL A 74 -56.87 13.11 -6.53
CA VAL A 74 -55.52 12.59 -6.31
C VAL A 74 -55.57 11.12 -6.77
N LYS A 75 -54.86 10.82 -7.85
CA LYS A 75 -54.57 9.41 -8.21
C LYS A 75 -53.60 8.87 -7.20
N GLU A 76 -54.05 7.97 -6.33
CA GLU A 76 -53.19 7.06 -5.59
C GLU A 76 -52.32 6.31 -6.61
N LYS A 77 -51.01 6.51 -6.53
CA LYS A 77 -50.04 5.66 -7.18
C LYS A 77 -50.05 4.32 -6.45
N THR A 78 -50.71 3.35 -7.03
CA THR A 78 -50.58 1.94 -6.61
C THR A 78 -49.11 1.56 -6.68
N GLU A 79 -48.50 1.26 -5.53
CA GLU A 79 -47.20 0.58 -5.44
C GLU A 79 -47.28 -0.71 -6.28
N PRO A 80 -46.27 -1.03 -7.10
CA PRO A 80 -46.24 -2.26 -7.85
C PRO A 80 -46.21 -3.44 -6.88
N LYS A 81 -47.23 -4.31 -6.93
CA LYS A 81 -47.27 -5.57 -6.19
C LYS A 81 -46.03 -6.36 -6.51
N VAL A 82 -45.08 -6.45 -5.57
CA VAL A 82 -43.89 -7.31 -5.66
C VAL A 82 -44.38 -8.74 -5.75
N ASN A 83 -44.11 -9.35 -6.90
CA ASN A 83 -44.39 -10.75 -7.15
C ASN A 83 -43.48 -11.60 -6.25
N LYS A 84 -44.01 -12.18 -5.16
CA LYS A 84 -43.26 -12.91 -4.11
C LYS A 84 -42.55 -14.17 -4.59
N ASN A 85 -42.61 -14.52 -5.89
CA ASN A 85 -41.98 -15.69 -6.49
C ASN A 85 -40.80 -15.41 -7.42
N SER A 86 -40.33 -14.16 -7.57
CA SER A 86 -39.08 -13.91 -8.29
C SER A 86 -37.90 -14.19 -7.34
N LYS A 87 -37.02 -15.11 -7.74
CA LYS A 87 -35.75 -15.37 -7.07
C LYS A 87 -35.03 -14.04 -6.91
N GLU A 88 -34.74 -13.60 -5.67
CA GLU A 88 -34.06 -12.34 -5.39
C GLU A 88 -32.74 -12.26 -6.17
N GLU A 89 -32.51 -11.15 -6.87
CA GLU A 89 -31.29 -10.92 -7.64
C GLU A 89 -30.10 -10.68 -6.70
N LYS A 90 -28.95 -11.31 -7.04
CA LYS A 90 -27.78 -11.36 -6.16
C LYS A 90 -26.52 -10.99 -6.91
N MET A 91 -25.80 -10.02 -6.39
CA MET A 91 -24.42 -9.72 -6.80
C MET A 91 -23.47 -10.13 -5.67
N TYR A 92 -22.31 -10.64 -6.01
CA TYR A 92 -21.24 -10.95 -5.05
C TYR A 92 -20.08 -10.01 -5.25
N VAL A 93 -19.62 -9.42 -4.16
CA VAL A 93 -18.36 -8.67 -4.07
C VAL A 93 -17.35 -9.55 -3.38
N ILE A 94 -16.19 -9.76 -3.99
CA ILE A 94 -15.19 -10.72 -3.54
C ILE A 94 -13.81 -10.05 -3.62
N PRO A 95 -13.29 -9.49 -2.52
CA PRO A 95 -11.90 -9.02 -2.48
C PRO A 95 -10.96 -10.23 -2.54
N LEU A 96 -10.07 -10.28 -3.52
CA LEU A 96 -9.00 -11.27 -3.62
C LEU A 96 -7.67 -10.73 -3.06
N GLY A 97 -7.58 -9.43 -2.86
CA GLY A 97 -6.56 -8.65 -2.17
C GLY A 97 -7.22 -7.48 -1.46
N VAL A 98 -6.45 -6.51 -0.95
CA VAL A 98 -6.94 -5.23 -0.39
C VAL A 98 -7.44 -5.27 1.07
N MET A 99 -7.75 -6.42 1.62
CA MET A 99 -8.26 -6.52 3.00
C MET A 99 -7.14 -6.83 3.99
N GLU A 100 -7.08 -6.06 5.09
CA GLU A 100 -6.09 -6.17 6.18
C GLU A 100 -4.63 -5.96 5.69
N GLU A 101 -4.46 -5.34 4.54
CA GLU A 101 -3.17 -5.02 3.91
C GLU A 101 -3.27 -3.71 3.12
N VAL A 102 -2.13 -3.06 2.88
CA VAL A 102 -1.99 -1.92 1.97
C VAL A 102 -1.32 -2.41 0.70
N GLY A 103 -2.01 -2.32 -0.43
CA GLY A 103 -1.56 -2.83 -1.73
C GLY A 103 -2.26 -4.11 -2.17
N LYS A 104 -1.78 -4.72 -3.26
CA LYS A 104 -2.36 -5.91 -3.91
C LYS A 104 -3.86 -5.78 -4.18
N ASN A 105 -4.26 -4.56 -4.59
CA ASN A 105 -5.66 -4.23 -4.80
C ASN A 105 -6.25 -5.05 -5.93
N ILE A 106 -7.26 -5.86 -5.62
CA ILE A 106 -8.07 -6.58 -6.58
C ILE A 106 -9.42 -6.95 -5.95
N THR A 107 -10.50 -6.50 -6.57
CA THR A 107 -11.86 -6.82 -6.14
C THR A 107 -12.66 -7.36 -7.32
N VAL A 108 -13.32 -8.49 -7.11
CA VAL A 108 -14.17 -9.16 -8.11
C VAL A 108 -15.64 -8.88 -7.82
N PHE A 109 -16.38 -8.55 -8.85
CA PHE A 109 -17.84 -8.41 -8.83
C PHE A 109 -18.45 -9.49 -9.72
N GLN A 110 -19.27 -10.34 -9.15
CA GLN A 110 -19.94 -11.43 -9.85
C GLN A 110 -21.46 -11.27 -9.79
N TYR A 111 -22.10 -11.26 -10.94
CA TYR A 111 -23.54 -11.30 -11.04
C TYR A 111 -23.94 -12.37 -12.06
N ARG A 112 -24.71 -13.39 -11.58
CA ARG A 112 -25.03 -14.57 -12.38
C ARG A 112 -23.77 -15.23 -12.97
N ASP A 113 -23.71 -15.32 -14.29
CA ASP A 113 -22.62 -15.92 -15.10
C ASP A 113 -21.60 -14.88 -15.61
N GLU A 114 -21.64 -13.65 -15.13
CA GLU A 114 -20.70 -12.59 -15.52
C GLU A 114 -19.87 -12.10 -14.34
N ILE A 115 -18.63 -11.75 -14.64
CA ILE A 115 -17.64 -11.22 -13.69
C ILE A 115 -17.00 -9.97 -14.29
N ILE A 116 -16.81 -8.95 -13.45
CA ILE A 116 -15.88 -7.85 -13.70
C ILE A 116 -14.84 -7.79 -12.59
N ILE A 117 -13.68 -7.24 -12.90
CA ILE A 117 -12.56 -7.08 -11.98
C ILE A 117 -12.28 -5.60 -11.82
N VAL A 118 -12.04 -5.14 -10.60
CA VAL A 118 -11.55 -3.80 -10.28
C VAL A 118 -10.13 -3.93 -9.75
N ASP A 119 -9.19 -3.30 -10.46
CA ASP A 119 -7.76 -3.28 -10.20
C ASP A 119 -7.07 -4.68 -10.26
N SER A 120 -5.75 -4.69 -10.34
CA SER A 120 -4.89 -5.87 -10.21
C SER A 120 -3.48 -5.41 -9.84
N GLY A 121 -3.25 -5.25 -8.56
CA GLY A 121 -2.05 -4.65 -8.00
C GLY A 121 -1.09 -5.64 -7.37
N VAL A 122 0.05 -5.12 -6.90
CA VAL A 122 1.10 -5.87 -6.20
C VAL A 122 1.32 -5.30 -4.80
N ILE A 123 1.99 -6.08 -3.95
CA ILE A 123 2.71 -5.61 -2.76
C ILE A 123 4.20 -5.86 -2.99
N PHE A 124 5.05 -4.93 -2.55
CA PHE A 124 6.48 -5.17 -2.46
C PHE A 124 6.78 -6.05 -1.24
N PRO A 125 7.71 -7.01 -1.36
CA PRO A 125 8.03 -7.93 -0.27
C PRO A 125 8.65 -7.19 0.93
N ASP A 126 8.37 -7.67 2.13
CA ASP A 126 9.04 -7.25 3.36
C ASP A 126 10.44 -7.90 3.51
N GLU A 127 11.17 -7.50 4.57
CA GLU A 127 12.54 -7.97 4.83
C GLU A 127 12.63 -9.50 5.05
N ASN A 128 11.52 -10.19 5.34
CA ASN A 128 11.49 -11.62 5.58
C ASN A 128 11.35 -12.45 4.28
N LEU A 129 10.89 -11.82 3.21
CA LEU A 129 10.70 -12.45 1.90
C LEU A 129 11.98 -12.33 1.05
N LEU A 130 13.08 -12.93 1.54
CA LEU A 130 14.40 -12.84 0.92
C LEU A 130 14.40 -13.33 -0.53
N GLY A 131 14.84 -12.46 -1.46
CA GLY A 131 14.96 -12.77 -2.87
C GLY A 131 13.62 -12.79 -3.63
N ILE A 132 12.54 -12.33 -3.02
CA ILE A 132 11.26 -12.14 -3.71
C ILE A 132 11.22 -10.73 -4.27
N ASP A 133 10.81 -10.60 -5.54
CA ASP A 133 10.69 -9.31 -6.22
C ASP A 133 9.33 -8.65 -5.98
N LEU A 134 8.25 -9.44 -6.06
CA LEU A 134 6.88 -8.98 -5.94
C LEU A 134 5.98 -10.02 -5.27
N VAL A 135 4.90 -9.56 -4.64
CA VAL A 135 3.81 -10.38 -4.13
C VAL A 135 2.54 -10.01 -4.90
N ILE A 136 1.96 -10.96 -5.60
CA ILE A 136 0.74 -10.77 -6.41
C ILE A 136 -0.45 -11.54 -5.82
N PRO A 137 -1.69 -11.20 -6.19
CA PRO A 137 -2.87 -11.98 -5.79
C PRO A 137 -2.82 -13.43 -6.29
N ASP A 138 -3.46 -14.33 -5.55
CA ASP A 138 -3.80 -15.66 -6.08
C ASP A 138 -4.95 -15.53 -7.08
N PHE A 139 -4.67 -15.84 -8.34
CA PHE A 139 -5.63 -15.76 -9.43
C PHE A 139 -6.46 -17.04 -9.67
N THR A 140 -6.33 -18.06 -8.83
CA THR A 140 -7.01 -19.37 -9.02
C THR A 140 -8.52 -19.22 -9.19
N PHE A 141 -9.16 -18.32 -8.42
CA PHE A 141 -10.60 -18.06 -8.57
C PHE A 141 -10.94 -17.50 -9.97
N LEU A 142 -10.14 -16.58 -10.49
CA LEU A 142 -10.34 -15.96 -11.80
C LEU A 142 -10.00 -16.93 -12.94
N GLU A 143 -8.95 -17.72 -12.81
CA GLU A 143 -8.56 -18.76 -13.76
C GLU A 143 -9.69 -19.80 -13.93
N ASN A 144 -10.29 -20.25 -12.83
CA ASN A 144 -11.41 -21.18 -12.84
C ASN A 144 -12.73 -20.58 -13.39
N ASN A 145 -12.81 -19.26 -13.54
CA ASN A 145 -13.98 -18.54 -14.03
C ASN A 145 -13.68 -17.65 -15.24
N LYS A 146 -12.58 -17.89 -15.94
CA LYS A 146 -12.06 -17.00 -17.01
C LYS A 146 -13.09 -16.67 -18.10
N ASP A 147 -13.94 -17.61 -18.49
CA ASP A 147 -14.96 -17.42 -19.53
C ASP A 147 -16.08 -16.45 -19.14
N LYS A 148 -16.24 -16.20 -17.84
CA LYS A 148 -17.24 -15.29 -17.28
C LYS A 148 -16.77 -13.84 -17.22
N ILE A 149 -15.45 -13.58 -17.37
CA ILE A 149 -14.86 -12.26 -17.17
C ILE A 149 -15.20 -11.33 -18.36
N LYS A 150 -15.76 -10.16 -18.08
CA LYS A 150 -16.23 -9.20 -19.09
C LYS A 150 -15.38 -7.94 -19.17
N GLY A 151 -14.52 -7.66 -18.19
CA GLY A 151 -13.62 -6.50 -18.20
C GLY A 151 -12.83 -6.36 -16.91
N LEU A 152 -11.67 -5.71 -17.04
CA LEU A 152 -10.86 -5.17 -15.95
C LEU A 152 -11.02 -3.65 -15.93
N PHE A 153 -11.40 -3.07 -14.79
CA PHE A 153 -11.62 -1.67 -14.57
C PHE A 153 -10.54 -1.15 -13.62
N VAL A 154 -9.70 -0.24 -14.07
CA VAL A 154 -8.55 0.25 -13.30
C VAL A 154 -8.86 1.64 -12.78
N THR A 155 -8.78 1.81 -11.46
CA THR A 155 -9.07 3.07 -10.77
C THR A 155 -8.00 4.12 -11.05
N HIS A 156 -6.73 3.75 -10.97
CA HIS A 156 -5.58 4.65 -11.23
C HIS A 156 -4.28 3.86 -11.46
N GLY A 157 -3.18 4.56 -11.75
CA GLY A 157 -1.94 3.97 -12.27
C GLY A 157 -0.85 3.64 -11.25
N HIS A 158 -1.14 3.50 -9.96
CA HIS A 158 -0.15 3.04 -8.97
C HIS A 158 0.13 1.54 -9.07
N GLU A 159 1.32 1.11 -8.64
CA GLU A 159 1.78 -0.28 -8.72
C GLU A 159 0.86 -1.26 -8.00
N ASP A 160 0.37 -0.87 -6.86
CA ASP A 160 -0.56 -1.66 -6.04
C ASP A 160 -1.98 -1.76 -6.61
N HIS A 161 -2.23 -1.13 -7.80
CA HIS A 161 -3.45 -1.24 -8.59
C HIS A 161 -3.24 -1.79 -10.01
N ILE A 162 -2.03 -1.67 -10.59
CA ILE A 162 -1.75 -2.14 -11.96
C ILE A 162 -0.63 -3.17 -12.06
N GLY A 163 0.18 -3.35 -11.01
CA GLY A 163 1.44 -4.08 -11.09
C GLY A 163 1.30 -5.55 -11.44
N SER A 164 0.19 -6.20 -11.08
CA SER A 164 -0.04 -7.61 -11.38
C SER A 164 -0.88 -7.86 -12.65
N ILE A 165 -1.27 -6.82 -13.39
CA ILE A 165 -2.04 -6.97 -14.64
C ILE A 165 -1.38 -7.95 -15.64
N PRO A 166 -0.05 -7.89 -15.91
CA PRO A 166 0.57 -8.83 -16.84
C PRO A 166 0.46 -10.30 -16.40
N TYR A 167 0.54 -10.55 -15.10
CA TYR A 167 0.40 -11.89 -14.51
C TYR A 167 -1.04 -12.40 -14.57
N LEU A 168 -2.01 -11.51 -14.31
CA LEU A 168 -3.43 -11.81 -14.49
C LEU A 168 -3.72 -12.26 -15.93
N TYR A 169 -3.20 -11.54 -16.93
CA TYR A 169 -3.43 -11.86 -18.35
C TYR A 169 -2.66 -13.09 -18.86
N GLN A 170 -1.83 -13.72 -18.03
CA GLN A 170 -1.34 -15.09 -18.29
C GLN A 170 -2.38 -16.16 -17.90
N LYS A 171 -3.34 -15.82 -17.04
CA LYS A 171 -4.35 -16.74 -16.48
C LYS A 171 -5.72 -16.58 -17.11
N ILE A 172 -6.04 -15.41 -17.67
CA ILE A 172 -7.34 -15.11 -18.29
C ILE A 172 -7.20 -14.83 -19.79
N ASP A 173 -8.36 -14.74 -20.48
CA ASP A 173 -8.40 -14.47 -21.93
C ASP A 173 -7.95 -13.02 -22.21
N LYS A 174 -7.03 -12.84 -23.15
CA LYS A 174 -6.52 -11.56 -23.62
C LYS A 174 -7.56 -10.71 -24.37
N SER A 175 -8.67 -11.29 -24.78
CA SER A 175 -9.81 -10.56 -25.36
C SER A 175 -10.57 -9.71 -24.32
N VAL A 176 -10.42 -10.01 -23.02
CA VAL A 176 -11.00 -9.24 -21.93
C VAL A 176 -10.40 -7.81 -21.94
N PRO A 177 -11.24 -6.77 -22.15
CA PRO A 177 -10.72 -5.41 -22.25
C PRO A 177 -10.32 -4.83 -20.88
N VAL A 178 -9.31 -3.94 -20.91
CA VAL A 178 -8.91 -3.09 -19.76
C VAL A 178 -9.44 -1.69 -19.98
N TYR A 179 -10.13 -1.14 -18.98
CA TYR A 179 -10.64 0.22 -18.96
C TYR A 179 -9.94 1.05 -17.89
N GLY A 180 -9.51 2.27 -18.22
CA GLY A 180 -8.82 3.15 -17.27
C GLY A 180 -8.51 4.51 -17.89
N GLY A 181 -7.97 5.43 -17.10
CA GLY A 181 -7.49 6.72 -17.56
C GLY A 181 -6.32 6.59 -18.54
N LYS A 182 -6.05 7.63 -19.31
CA LYS A 182 -5.02 7.62 -20.37
C LYS A 182 -3.62 7.32 -19.82
N LEU A 183 -3.22 7.98 -18.72
CA LEU A 183 -1.94 7.73 -18.08
C LEU A 183 -1.90 6.34 -17.45
N THR A 184 -2.96 5.96 -16.74
CA THR A 184 -3.11 4.64 -16.12
C THR A 184 -2.90 3.50 -17.11
N LEU A 185 -3.54 3.57 -18.28
CA LEU A 185 -3.40 2.57 -19.33
C LEU A 185 -1.99 2.54 -19.94
N ALA A 186 -1.35 3.70 -20.12
CA ALA A 186 0.01 3.77 -20.64
C ALA A 186 1.03 3.15 -19.65
N LEU A 187 0.85 3.40 -18.34
CA LEU A 187 1.65 2.77 -17.29
C LEU A 187 1.41 1.26 -17.24
N ALA A 188 0.15 0.81 -17.27
CA ALA A 188 -0.20 -0.61 -17.31
C ALA A 188 0.40 -1.30 -18.56
N LYS A 189 0.29 -0.67 -19.74
CA LYS A 189 0.89 -1.16 -20.99
C LYS A 189 2.39 -1.38 -20.85
N SER A 190 3.07 -0.45 -20.20
CA SER A 190 4.51 -0.49 -20.01
C SER A 190 5.00 -1.70 -19.18
N LYS A 191 4.12 -2.32 -18.38
CA LYS A 191 4.44 -3.51 -17.58
C LYS A 191 4.59 -4.78 -18.44
N PHE A 192 3.94 -4.84 -19.60
CA PHE A 192 4.06 -5.97 -20.51
C PHE A 192 5.39 -6.02 -21.29
N GLU A 193 6.14 -4.91 -21.33
CA GLU A 193 7.40 -4.83 -22.10
C GLU A 193 8.52 -5.69 -21.48
N ASN A 194 8.42 -6.08 -20.22
CA ASN A 194 9.42 -6.88 -19.49
C ASN A 194 9.35 -8.40 -19.78
N GLY A 195 8.87 -8.81 -20.94
CA GLY A 195 8.87 -10.23 -21.35
C GLY A 195 7.62 -11.04 -20.96
N LEU A 196 6.70 -10.44 -20.21
CA LEU A 196 5.48 -11.11 -19.71
C LEU A 196 4.37 -11.27 -20.77
N GLY A 197 4.60 -10.88 -22.03
CA GLY A 197 3.66 -11.18 -23.10
C GLY A 197 3.78 -10.28 -24.33
N LYS A 198 3.81 -10.89 -25.52
CA LYS A 198 3.79 -10.17 -26.79
C LYS A 198 2.39 -9.65 -27.18
N ASN A 199 1.32 -10.20 -26.59
CA ASN A 199 -0.07 -9.89 -26.94
C ASN A 199 -0.71 -9.09 -25.82
N LEU A 200 -0.83 -7.79 -25.99
CA LEU A 200 -1.50 -6.88 -25.07
C LEU A 200 -3.02 -7.10 -25.10
N PRO A 201 -3.72 -6.98 -23.96
CA PRO A 201 -5.16 -6.88 -23.94
C PRO A 201 -5.62 -5.59 -24.63
N LYS A 202 -6.89 -5.57 -25.08
CA LYS A 202 -7.48 -4.36 -25.63
C LYS A 202 -7.66 -3.32 -24.54
N MET A 203 -6.89 -2.24 -24.59
CA MET A 203 -6.97 -1.11 -23.66
C MET A 203 -7.92 -0.05 -24.17
N LYS A 204 -8.84 0.44 -23.33
CA LYS A 204 -9.88 1.41 -23.66
C LYS A 204 -9.84 2.58 -22.69
N GLU A 205 -9.49 3.74 -23.21
CA GLU A 205 -9.43 4.99 -22.45
C GLU A 205 -10.83 5.42 -22.01
N VAL A 206 -10.91 5.91 -20.77
CA VAL A 206 -12.10 6.50 -20.15
C VAL A 206 -11.78 7.89 -19.58
N LYS A 207 -12.84 8.68 -19.40
CA LYS A 207 -12.82 9.97 -18.72
C LYS A 207 -13.89 10.00 -17.63
N GLY A 208 -13.87 11.02 -16.82
CA GLY A 208 -14.92 11.23 -15.81
C GLY A 208 -16.32 11.17 -16.42
N ARG A 209 -17.25 10.53 -15.72
CA ARG A 209 -18.64 10.24 -16.11
C ARG A 209 -18.82 9.27 -17.28
N THR A 210 -17.74 8.64 -17.76
CA THR A 210 -17.85 7.57 -18.78
C THR A 210 -18.57 6.36 -18.17
N LYS A 211 -19.62 5.88 -18.85
CA LYS A 211 -20.38 4.67 -18.48
C LYS A 211 -20.07 3.56 -19.46
N ILE A 212 -19.59 2.44 -18.95
CA ILE A 212 -19.23 1.24 -19.72
C ILE A 212 -20.23 0.13 -19.41
N LYS A 213 -20.85 -0.42 -20.46
CA LYS A 213 -21.56 -1.69 -20.35
C LYS A 213 -20.59 -2.85 -20.52
N ALA A 214 -20.44 -3.67 -19.48
CA ALA A 214 -19.60 -4.87 -19.50
C ALA A 214 -20.48 -6.10 -19.39
N GLY A 215 -20.51 -6.90 -20.46
CA GLY A 215 -21.44 -8.00 -20.60
C GLY A 215 -22.90 -7.53 -20.74
N LYS A 216 -23.82 -8.34 -20.24
CA LYS A 216 -25.27 -8.08 -20.29
C LYS A 216 -25.78 -7.27 -19.10
N TYR A 217 -25.10 -7.42 -17.94
CA TYR A 217 -25.69 -7.04 -16.67
C TYR A 217 -24.96 -5.90 -15.97
N PHE A 218 -23.66 -5.70 -16.21
CA PHE A 218 -22.87 -4.67 -15.55
C PHE A 218 -22.89 -3.35 -16.30
N THR A 219 -23.07 -2.28 -15.54
CA THR A 219 -22.75 -0.91 -15.97
C THR A 219 -21.77 -0.32 -14.96
N VAL A 220 -20.60 0.11 -15.41
CA VAL A 220 -19.57 0.76 -14.59
C VAL A 220 -19.39 2.20 -15.03
N GLU A 221 -19.57 3.13 -14.11
CA GLU A 221 -19.35 4.58 -14.33
C GLU A 221 -18.09 5.00 -13.60
N PHE A 222 -17.23 5.78 -14.27
CA PHE A 222 -16.01 6.38 -13.73
C PHE A 222 -16.30 7.78 -13.21
N ILE A 223 -15.98 8.06 -11.95
CA ILE A 223 -16.19 9.33 -11.30
C ILE A 223 -14.84 9.96 -10.95
N LYS A 224 -14.57 11.17 -11.42
CA LYS A 224 -13.30 11.86 -11.17
C LYS A 224 -13.13 12.14 -9.68
N ILE A 225 -11.98 11.72 -9.16
CA ILE A 225 -11.49 12.03 -7.81
C ILE A 225 -10.05 12.53 -7.88
N THR A 226 -9.53 13.04 -6.78
CA THR A 226 -8.12 13.41 -6.64
C THR A 226 -7.36 12.38 -5.82
N HIS A 227 -6.12 12.13 -6.22
CA HIS A 227 -5.15 11.29 -5.54
C HIS A 227 -3.75 11.83 -5.78
N SER A 228 -2.69 11.11 -5.41
CA SER A 228 -1.30 11.51 -5.69
C SER A 228 -0.85 11.31 -7.13
N ILE A 229 -1.68 10.69 -7.96
CA ILE A 229 -1.48 10.51 -9.39
C ILE A 229 -2.69 11.06 -10.16
N THR A 230 -2.45 11.58 -11.37
CA THR A 230 -3.55 12.01 -12.27
C THR A 230 -4.34 10.81 -12.80
N ASP A 231 -5.51 11.07 -13.40
CA ASP A 231 -6.44 10.05 -13.92
C ASP A 231 -6.93 9.05 -12.85
N ALA A 232 -7.12 9.51 -11.60
CA ALA A 232 -7.73 8.72 -10.56
C ALA A 232 -9.26 8.80 -10.61
N TYR A 233 -9.93 7.65 -10.43
CA TYR A 233 -11.38 7.52 -10.51
C TYR A 233 -11.93 6.63 -9.41
N SER A 234 -13.07 7.02 -8.84
CA SER A 234 -14.01 6.12 -8.18
C SER A 234 -14.90 5.44 -9.21
N LEU A 235 -15.49 4.30 -8.84
CA LEU A 235 -16.35 3.51 -9.72
C LEU A 235 -17.74 3.32 -9.11
N LEU A 236 -18.80 3.59 -9.89
CA LEU A 236 -20.16 3.16 -9.57
C LEU A 236 -20.50 1.92 -10.40
N ILE A 237 -20.65 0.79 -9.74
CA ILE A 237 -20.95 -0.51 -10.35
C ILE A 237 -22.42 -0.80 -10.13
N THR A 238 -23.17 -0.92 -11.22
CA THR A 238 -24.63 -1.11 -11.23
C THR A 238 -24.97 -2.44 -11.87
N THR A 239 -25.84 -3.22 -11.20
CA THR A 239 -26.47 -4.46 -11.71
C THR A 239 -27.94 -4.46 -11.31
N PRO A 240 -28.76 -5.40 -11.81
CA PRO A 240 -30.13 -5.58 -11.33
C PRO A 240 -30.24 -5.91 -9.83
N ALA A 241 -29.19 -6.42 -9.19
CA ALA A 241 -29.17 -6.73 -7.76
C ALA A 241 -28.94 -5.49 -6.88
N GLY A 242 -28.37 -4.41 -7.42
CA GLY A 242 -28.09 -3.18 -6.67
C GLY A 242 -26.90 -2.40 -7.22
N LYS A 243 -26.52 -1.36 -6.48
CA LYS A 243 -25.42 -0.43 -6.78
C LYS A 243 -24.32 -0.53 -5.74
N VAL A 244 -23.08 -0.68 -6.19
CA VAL A 244 -21.88 -0.64 -5.35
C VAL A 244 -21.01 0.54 -5.78
N PHE A 245 -20.59 1.35 -4.79
CA PHE A 245 -19.65 2.43 -5.00
C PHE A 245 -18.27 2.02 -4.47
N HIS A 246 -17.25 2.09 -5.31
CA HIS A 246 -15.85 1.83 -4.96
C HIS A 246 -15.07 3.13 -5.08
N THR A 247 -14.51 3.63 -3.98
CA THR A 247 -13.81 4.92 -4.01
C THR A 247 -12.55 4.90 -4.87
N GLY A 248 -11.90 3.73 -5.05
CA GLY A 248 -10.48 3.70 -5.35
C GLY A 248 -9.71 4.40 -4.23
N ASP A 249 -8.45 4.71 -4.47
CA ASP A 249 -7.66 5.54 -3.57
C ASP A 249 -8.00 7.00 -3.80
N PHE A 250 -8.26 7.75 -2.73
CA PHE A 250 -8.71 9.12 -2.86
C PHE A 250 -8.20 10.02 -1.75
N LYS A 251 -8.08 11.29 -2.07
CA LYS A 251 -8.14 12.42 -1.13
C LYS A 251 -9.07 13.49 -1.71
N ILE A 252 -9.38 14.52 -0.93
CA ILE A 252 -10.17 15.65 -1.40
C ILE A 252 -9.26 16.89 -1.48
N ASP A 253 -8.58 17.01 -2.62
CA ASP A 253 -7.75 18.18 -2.90
C ASP A 253 -8.59 19.28 -3.57
N LEU A 254 -8.85 20.36 -2.83
CA LEU A 254 -9.65 21.49 -3.30
C LEU A 254 -8.87 22.45 -4.22
N THR A 255 -7.54 22.31 -4.26
CA THR A 255 -6.63 23.13 -5.09
C THR A 255 -5.62 22.25 -5.82
N PRO A 256 -6.08 21.25 -6.61
CA PRO A 256 -5.19 20.32 -7.27
C PRO A 256 -4.22 21.01 -8.23
N VAL A 257 -3.03 20.41 -8.40
CA VAL A 257 -1.94 21.01 -9.21
C VAL A 257 -2.33 21.16 -10.68
N ASP A 258 -3.09 20.22 -11.23
CA ASP A 258 -3.57 20.20 -12.61
C ASP A 258 -4.89 20.98 -12.83
N GLY A 259 -5.50 21.48 -11.76
CA GLY A 259 -6.80 22.15 -11.78
C GLY A 259 -8.00 21.21 -11.89
N GLU A 260 -7.78 19.88 -11.97
CA GLU A 260 -8.82 18.86 -12.12
C GLU A 260 -9.28 18.31 -10.75
N GLY A 261 -10.29 18.96 -10.16
CA GLY A 261 -10.83 18.60 -8.83
C GLY A 261 -11.74 17.38 -8.82
N VAL A 262 -12.23 17.07 -7.62
CA VAL A 262 -13.23 16.03 -7.36
C VAL A 262 -14.58 16.41 -7.98
N ASP A 263 -15.26 15.46 -8.62
CA ASP A 263 -16.61 15.67 -9.16
C ASP A 263 -17.69 15.56 -8.08
N PHE A 264 -17.72 16.54 -7.17
CA PHE A 264 -18.68 16.61 -6.06
C PHE A 264 -20.13 16.55 -6.53
N THR A 265 -20.43 17.18 -7.67
CA THR A 265 -21.79 17.17 -8.23
C THR A 265 -22.23 15.73 -8.53
N ARG A 266 -21.36 14.94 -9.17
CA ARG A 266 -21.73 13.55 -9.49
C ARG A 266 -21.79 12.67 -8.25
N LEU A 267 -20.87 12.84 -7.30
CA LEU A 267 -20.88 12.13 -6.02
C LEU A 267 -22.19 12.37 -5.26
N SER A 268 -22.64 13.63 -5.14
CA SER A 268 -23.90 13.99 -4.50
C SER A 268 -25.11 13.35 -5.21
N GLN A 269 -25.16 13.40 -6.55
CA GLN A 269 -26.22 12.74 -7.32
C GLN A 269 -26.26 11.23 -7.09
N ILE A 270 -25.09 10.57 -6.99
CA ILE A 270 -25.00 9.13 -6.69
C ILE A 270 -25.60 8.85 -5.31
N GLY A 271 -25.30 9.69 -4.31
CA GLY A 271 -25.91 9.58 -2.99
C GLY A 271 -27.43 9.73 -3.00
N GLU A 272 -27.99 10.66 -3.81
CA GLU A 272 -29.43 10.81 -3.98
C GLU A 272 -30.07 9.63 -4.75
N GLU A 273 -29.34 9.08 -5.75
CA GLU A 273 -29.77 7.89 -6.50
C GLU A 273 -29.77 6.61 -5.63
N GLY A 274 -29.09 6.64 -4.48
CA GLY A 274 -28.96 5.54 -3.51
C GLY A 274 -27.88 4.51 -3.90
N VAL A 275 -27.08 4.14 -2.89
CA VAL A 275 -26.00 3.15 -2.96
C VAL A 275 -26.25 2.06 -1.93
N ASP A 276 -26.19 0.79 -2.35
CA ASP A 276 -26.44 -0.33 -1.47
C ASP A 276 -25.20 -0.68 -0.64
N LEU A 277 -23.99 -0.67 -1.25
CA LEU A 277 -22.73 -0.91 -0.56
C LEU A 277 -21.67 0.06 -1.05
N MET A 278 -20.89 0.63 -0.13
CA MET A 278 -19.71 1.44 -0.44
C MET A 278 -18.46 0.73 0.06
N LEU A 279 -17.47 0.57 -0.83
CA LEU A 279 -16.09 0.19 -0.51
C LEU A 279 -15.23 1.44 -0.48
N SER A 280 -14.47 1.67 0.59
CA SER A 280 -13.71 2.92 0.72
C SER A 280 -12.31 2.72 1.28
N ASP A 281 -11.34 3.43 0.67
CA ASP A 281 -9.94 3.53 1.09
C ASP A 281 -9.81 3.92 2.57
N SER A 282 -9.00 3.15 3.31
CA SER A 282 -8.80 3.29 4.75
C SER A 282 -7.38 3.67 5.15
N THR A 283 -6.48 3.90 4.21
CA THR A 283 -5.04 4.07 4.45
C THR A 283 -4.73 5.14 5.50
N ASN A 284 -5.44 6.28 5.48
CA ASN A 284 -5.25 7.37 6.44
C ASN A 284 -6.36 7.46 7.51
N SER A 285 -7.06 6.38 7.81
CA SER A 285 -8.20 6.39 8.76
C SER A 285 -7.82 6.71 10.21
N GLU A 286 -6.54 6.65 10.55
CA GLU A 286 -6.03 7.01 11.87
C GLU A 286 -5.61 8.49 11.97
N VAL A 287 -5.59 9.23 10.84
CA VAL A 287 -5.11 10.62 10.74
C VAL A 287 -6.30 11.58 10.85
N GLU A 288 -6.25 12.51 11.80
CA GLU A 288 -7.29 13.52 12.01
C GLU A 288 -7.23 14.63 10.95
N GLY A 289 -8.37 15.27 10.70
CA GLY A 289 -8.50 16.42 9.82
C GLY A 289 -8.52 16.07 8.33
N PHE A 290 -8.03 16.99 7.52
CA PHE A 290 -7.90 16.89 6.07
C PHE A 290 -6.46 16.70 5.65
N THR A 291 -6.23 15.92 4.61
CA THR A 291 -4.93 15.79 3.96
C THR A 291 -4.61 17.10 3.21
N PRO A 292 -3.43 17.71 3.41
CA PRO A 292 -3.06 18.94 2.72
C PRO A 292 -3.03 18.78 1.20
N SER A 293 -3.26 19.90 0.48
CA SER A 293 -3.16 19.92 -0.99
C SER A 293 -1.74 19.64 -1.45
N GLU A 294 -1.59 18.89 -2.54
CA GLU A 294 -0.29 18.65 -3.21
C GLU A 294 0.39 19.96 -3.64
N LYS A 295 -0.39 21.02 -3.92
CA LYS A 295 0.15 22.34 -4.28
C LYS A 295 1.06 22.93 -3.20
N SER A 296 0.81 22.64 -1.91
CA SER A 296 1.64 23.12 -0.80
C SER A 296 3.08 22.59 -0.85
N VAL A 297 3.30 21.43 -1.47
CA VAL A 297 4.63 20.84 -1.64
C VAL A 297 5.52 21.69 -2.56
N GLY A 298 4.93 22.32 -3.58
CA GLY A 298 5.66 23.24 -4.48
C GLY A 298 6.23 24.46 -3.74
N GLU A 299 5.50 25.01 -2.76
CA GLU A 299 5.98 26.12 -1.94
C GLU A 299 7.13 25.67 -1.04
N ALA A 300 7.02 24.47 -0.47
CA ALA A 300 8.11 23.89 0.32
C ALA A 300 9.38 23.67 -0.53
N PHE A 301 9.24 23.16 -1.77
CA PHE A 301 10.37 23.04 -2.68
C PHE A 301 11.02 24.39 -2.99
N ARG A 302 10.25 25.47 -3.29
CA ARG A 302 10.81 26.81 -3.52
C ARG A 302 11.66 27.27 -2.34
N ASN A 303 11.16 27.06 -1.12
CA ASN A 303 11.89 27.42 0.09
C ASN A 303 13.20 26.64 0.22
N GLU A 304 13.20 25.32 -0.01
CA GLU A 304 14.42 24.51 0.09
C GLU A 304 15.40 24.78 -1.07
N PHE A 305 14.90 24.99 -2.30
CA PHE A 305 15.74 25.35 -3.44
C PHE A 305 16.42 26.71 -3.30
N SER A 306 15.76 27.68 -2.66
CA SER A 306 16.33 29.01 -2.40
C SER A 306 17.49 28.99 -1.39
N LYS A 307 17.48 28.04 -0.46
CA LYS A 307 18.55 27.87 0.56
C LYS A 307 19.76 27.12 0.00
N ALA A 308 19.53 26.20 -0.95
CA ALA A 308 20.54 25.28 -1.47
C ALA A 308 21.61 26.00 -2.30
N LYS A 309 22.84 26.00 -1.82
CA LYS A 309 24.01 26.62 -2.47
C LYS A 309 24.68 25.66 -3.48
N GLY A 310 24.61 24.36 -3.23
CA GLY A 310 25.16 23.28 -4.04
C GLY A 310 24.17 22.62 -4.97
N ARG A 311 24.42 21.33 -5.29
CA ARG A 311 23.49 20.47 -6.03
C ARG A 311 22.30 20.13 -5.16
N ILE A 312 21.15 19.90 -5.81
CA ILE A 312 19.96 19.43 -5.15
C ILE A 312 19.69 18.00 -5.65
N ILE A 313 19.50 17.06 -4.73
CA ILE A 313 19.12 15.67 -5.03
C ILE A 313 17.73 15.46 -4.45
N VAL A 314 16.73 15.24 -5.31
CA VAL A 314 15.35 15.03 -4.87
C VAL A 314 14.99 13.56 -5.10
N ALA A 315 14.72 12.86 -4.01
CA ALA A 315 14.13 11.52 -4.09
C ALA A 315 12.60 11.62 -4.00
N ALA A 316 11.89 11.07 -4.99
CA ALA A 316 10.44 11.08 -5.07
C ALA A 316 9.92 9.77 -5.64
N PHE A 317 8.63 9.47 -5.38
CA PHE A 317 7.94 8.36 -6.06
C PHE A 317 7.80 8.67 -7.54
N ALA A 318 8.11 7.70 -8.38
CA ALA A 318 8.04 7.86 -9.83
C ALA A 318 6.61 8.18 -10.32
N SER A 319 5.60 7.62 -9.67
CA SER A 319 4.18 7.79 -10.02
C SER A 319 3.59 9.16 -9.64
N HIS A 320 4.26 9.94 -8.80
CA HIS A 320 3.78 11.27 -8.36
C HIS A 320 4.00 12.35 -9.42
N VAL A 321 3.30 12.24 -10.56
CA VAL A 321 3.48 13.13 -11.72
C VAL A 321 3.30 14.61 -11.36
N HIS A 322 2.32 14.94 -10.52
CA HIS A 322 2.10 16.32 -10.03
C HIS A 322 3.31 16.86 -9.24
N ARG A 323 3.94 16.02 -8.42
CA ARG A 323 5.16 16.38 -7.69
C ARG A 323 6.35 16.58 -8.62
N LEU A 324 6.50 15.69 -9.60
CA LEU A 324 7.53 15.84 -10.62
C LEU A 324 7.35 17.16 -11.39
N GLN A 325 6.11 17.52 -11.74
CA GLN A 325 5.83 18.81 -12.38
C GLN A 325 6.22 20.00 -11.50
N GLN A 326 5.90 19.94 -10.21
CA GLN A 326 6.28 21.01 -9.28
C GLN A 326 7.80 21.14 -9.13
N ILE A 327 8.53 20.01 -9.10
CA ILE A 327 10.01 20.03 -9.07
C ILE A 327 10.56 20.62 -10.37
N VAL A 328 10.00 20.27 -11.53
CA VAL A 328 10.40 20.84 -12.83
C VAL A 328 10.19 22.37 -12.83
N ASN A 329 9.03 22.84 -12.40
CA ASN A 329 8.71 24.27 -12.35
C ASN A 329 9.68 25.03 -11.42
N VAL A 330 9.93 24.49 -10.21
CA VAL A 330 10.84 25.13 -9.25
C VAL A 330 12.29 25.11 -9.73
N ALA A 331 12.72 24.05 -10.39
CA ALA A 331 14.05 23.99 -10.99
C ALA A 331 14.21 25.02 -12.12
N GLU A 332 13.17 25.23 -12.94
CA GLU A 332 13.14 26.29 -13.96
C GLU A 332 13.25 27.69 -13.34
N GLU A 333 12.42 27.98 -12.33
CA GLU A 333 12.42 29.25 -11.59
C GLU A 333 13.83 29.61 -11.05
N HIS A 334 14.64 28.60 -10.66
CA HIS A 334 16.00 28.76 -10.14
C HIS A 334 17.09 28.62 -11.22
N GLY A 335 16.71 28.45 -12.49
CA GLY A 335 17.65 28.27 -13.62
C GLY A 335 18.55 27.06 -13.45
N ARG A 336 18.02 25.95 -12.91
CA ARG A 336 18.72 24.68 -12.71
C ARG A 336 18.33 23.68 -13.79
N LYS A 337 19.27 22.84 -14.22
CA LYS A 337 19.05 21.70 -15.11
C LYS A 337 18.70 20.45 -14.31
N ILE A 338 17.96 19.54 -14.90
CA ILE A 338 17.49 18.30 -14.25
C ILE A 338 18.17 17.09 -14.89
N ALA A 339 18.78 16.24 -14.08
CA ALA A 339 19.18 14.89 -14.43
C ALA A 339 18.30 13.88 -13.72
N ILE A 340 17.95 12.77 -14.37
CA ILE A 340 17.02 11.76 -13.83
C ILE A 340 17.76 10.44 -13.68
N ASP A 341 17.64 9.79 -12.50
CA ASP A 341 18.15 8.44 -12.25
C ASP A 341 17.09 7.53 -11.61
N GLY A 342 17.09 6.28 -12.08
CA GLY A 342 16.14 5.25 -11.70
C GLY A 342 15.24 4.83 -12.87
N ARG A 343 15.28 3.54 -13.22
CA ARG A 343 14.57 2.99 -14.41
C ARG A 343 13.07 3.31 -14.42
N SER A 344 12.41 3.12 -13.30
CA SER A 344 10.97 3.41 -13.17
C SER A 344 10.68 4.90 -13.32
N LEU A 345 11.51 5.76 -12.72
CA LEU A 345 11.33 7.22 -12.79
C LEU A 345 11.51 7.75 -14.21
N VAL A 346 12.57 7.33 -14.90
CA VAL A 346 12.81 7.68 -16.32
C VAL A 346 11.61 7.27 -17.16
N LYS A 347 11.15 6.03 -17.03
CA LYS A 347 10.02 5.50 -17.81
C LYS A 347 8.70 6.27 -17.56
N VAL A 348 8.35 6.53 -16.31
CA VAL A 348 7.14 7.31 -15.98
C VAL A 348 7.27 8.74 -16.46
N PHE A 349 8.44 9.35 -16.30
CA PHE A 349 8.72 10.71 -16.74
C PHE A 349 8.53 10.85 -18.27
N GLU A 350 9.07 9.91 -19.05
CA GLU A 350 8.89 9.85 -20.51
C GLU A 350 7.43 9.65 -20.90
N ILE A 351 6.73 8.69 -20.28
CA ILE A 351 5.31 8.41 -20.56
C ILE A 351 4.45 9.66 -20.25
N ALA A 352 4.64 10.26 -19.08
CA ALA A 352 3.87 11.43 -18.66
C ALA A 352 4.14 12.64 -19.56
N SER A 353 5.40 12.85 -19.96
CA SER A 353 5.77 13.94 -20.89
C SER A 353 5.16 13.73 -22.28
N ASN A 354 5.27 12.53 -22.84
CA ASN A 354 4.72 12.19 -24.17
C ASN A 354 3.19 12.30 -24.22
N LEU A 355 2.51 12.07 -23.10
CA LEU A 355 1.06 12.21 -23.00
C LEU A 355 0.59 13.63 -22.66
N GLY A 356 1.53 14.56 -22.35
CA GLY A 356 1.25 15.95 -22.00
C GLY A 356 0.84 16.19 -20.54
N TYR A 357 0.98 15.19 -19.66
CA TYR A 357 0.76 15.34 -18.21
C TYR A 357 1.94 15.99 -17.49
N LEU A 358 3.14 15.91 -18.07
CA LEU A 358 4.35 16.54 -17.56
C LEU A 358 4.91 17.47 -18.64
N LYS A 359 4.99 18.75 -18.31
CA LYS A 359 5.53 19.79 -19.19
C LYS A 359 6.96 20.11 -18.78
N VAL A 360 7.91 19.88 -19.68
CA VAL A 360 9.34 20.08 -19.44
C VAL A 360 9.87 21.09 -20.44
N PRO A 361 10.45 22.22 -20.01
CA PRO A 361 11.07 23.17 -20.91
C PRO A 361 12.19 22.55 -21.75
N GLU A 362 12.33 23.02 -22.98
CA GLU A 362 13.37 22.57 -23.88
C GLU A 362 14.77 22.80 -23.29
N GLY A 363 15.67 21.83 -23.44
CA GLY A 363 17.02 21.89 -22.92
C GLY A 363 17.13 21.88 -21.40
N MET A 364 16.06 21.59 -20.66
CA MET A 364 16.07 21.47 -19.20
C MET A 364 16.68 20.14 -18.72
N LEU A 365 16.43 19.07 -19.46
CA LEU A 365 16.98 17.76 -19.14
C LEU A 365 18.43 17.64 -19.62
N VAL A 366 19.27 17.07 -18.77
CA VAL A 366 20.68 16.77 -19.09
C VAL A 366 20.98 15.30 -18.78
N PRO A 367 21.85 14.64 -19.58
CA PRO A 367 22.33 13.31 -19.26
C PRO A 367 23.00 13.27 -17.89
N LEU A 368 22.85 12.15 -17.18
CA LEU A 368 23.48 11.96 -15.87
C LEU A 368 25.01 12.06 -15.93
N THR A 369 25.62 11.68 -17.06
CA THR A 369 27.05 11.80 -17.35
C THR A 369 27.56 13.24 -17.50
N ASP A 370 26.65 14.19 -17.68
CA ASP A 370 27.01 15.58 -17.93
C ASP A 370 26.81 16.47 -16.68
N VAL A 371 26.34 15.88 -15.60
CA VAL A 371 26.10 16.58 -14.32
C VAL A 371 27.37 17.27 -13.80
N ASP A 372 28.49 16.58 -13.82
CA ASP A 372 29.77 17.12 -13.33
C ASP A 372 30.39 18.23 -14.23
N LYS A 373 29.82 18.43 -15.44
CA LYS A 373 30.22 19.53 -16.33
C LYS A 373 29.53 20.86 -15.97
N LEU A 374 28.49 20.80 -15.15
CA LEU A 374 27.71 21.94 -14.73
C LEU A 374 28.18 22.46 -13.36
N LYS A 375 27.95 23.77 -13.10
CA LYS A 375 28.13 24.30 -11.76
C LYS A 375 27.14 23.67 -10.80
N ASP A 376 27.55 23.34 -9.58
CA ASP A 376 26.72 22.64 -8.59
C ASP A 376 25.37 23.34 -8.35
N ASN A 377 25.35 24.66 -8.24
CA ASN A 377 24.12 25.44 -8.06
C ASN A 377 23.22 25.49 -9.31
N LYS A 378 23.56 24.78 -10.38
CA LYS A 378 22.77 24.65 -11.62
C LYS A 378 22.24 23.24 -11.83
N VAL A 379 22.36 22.36 -10.87
CA VAL A 379 21.99 20.96 -10.96
C VAL A 379 20.88 20.60 -9.99
N VAL A 380 19.87 19.89 -10.49
CA VAL A 380 18.88 19.10 -9.74
C VAL A 380 18.94 17.67 -10.23
N MET A 381 19.02 16.74 -9.33
CA MET A 381 18.94 15.32 -9.63
C MET A 381 17.63 14.76 -9.10
N LEU A 382 16.81 14.18 -9.97
CA LEU A 382 15.64 13.41 -9.58
C LEU A 382 16.02 11.94 -9.50
N CYS A 383 15.71 11.28 -8.40
CA CYS A 383 16.06 9.89 -8.23
C CYS A 383 14.98 9.09 -7.48
N THR A 384 15.05 7.76 -7.63
CA THR A 384 14.27 6.79 -6.84
C THR A 384 14.97 6.46 -5.52
N GLY A 385 14.30 5.73 -4.61
CA GLY A 385 14.90 5.23 -3.36
C GLY A 385 14.38 5.92 -2.12
N THR A 386 13.14 6.42 -2.16
CA THR A 386 12.47 7.07 -1.03
C THR A 386 12.18 6.11 0.12
N GLN A 387 12.13 4.79 -0.14
CA GLN A 387 11.81 3.76 0.84
C GLN A 387 13.05 2.99 1.34
N GLY A 388 14.24 3.43 0.93
CA GLY A 388 15.49 2.82 1.39
C GLY A 388 15.86 1.52 0.68
N GLU A 389 15.21 1.20 -0.43
CA GLU A 389 15.47 0.00 -1.24
C GLU A 389 16.95 -0.08 -1.61
N PRO A 390 17.64 -1.21 -1.35
CA PRO A 390 19.10 -1.28 -1.44
C PRO A 390 19.67 -0.95 -2.83
N MET A 391 18.93 -1.31 -3.89
CA MET A 391 19.36 -1.11 -5.29
C MET A 391 18.87 0.20 -5.90
N ALA A 392 18.06 0.97 -5.19
CA ALA A 392 17.58 2.27 -5.66
C ALA A 392 18.69 3.32 -5.73
N ALA A 393 18.48 4.34 -6.56
CA ALA A 393 19.50 5.36 -6.82
C ALA A 393 19.95 6.08 -5.54
N LEU A 394 19.03 6.57 -4.71
CA LEU A 394 19.37 7.27 -3.45
C LEU A 394 20.18 6.37 -2.51
N SER A 395 19.81 5.09 -2.36
CA SER A 395 20.53 4.16 -1.48
C SER A 395 21.96 3.91 -1.94
N ARG A 396 22.18 3.83 -3.25
CA ARG A 396 23.52 3.72 -3.84
C ARG A 396 24.33 5.00 -3.69
N ILE A 397 23.69 6.17 -3.83
CA ILE A 397 24.31 7.48 -3.60
C ILE A 397 24.71 7.60 -2.13
N ALA A 398 23.82 7.31 -1.19
CA ALA A 398 24.05 7.38 0.25
C ALA A 398 25.19 6.47 0.72
N LYS A 399 25.40 5.32 0.05
CA LYS A 399 26.51 4.39 0.31
C LYS A 399 27.77 4.71 -0.49
N ASN A 400 27.78 5.78 -1.28
CA ASN A 400 28.84 6.15 -2.21
C ASN A 400 29.18 5.06 -3.26
N MET A 401 28.18 4.22 -3.58
CA MET A 401 28.27 3.10 -4.53
C MET A 401 27.63 3.41 -5.88
N HIS A 402 27.13 4.62 -6.08
CA HIS A 402 26.52 5.03 -7.34
C HIS A 402 27.59 5.22 -8.44
N LYS A 403 27.29 4.72 -9.66
CA LYS A 403 28.28 4.69 -10.76
C LYS A 403 28.75 6.09 -11.19
N HIS A 404 27.84 7.05 -11.26
CA HIS A 404 28.09 8.38 -11.82
C HIS A 404 28.07 9.48 -10.76
N ILE A 405 27.35 9.32 -9.67
CA ILE A 405 27.12 10.35 -8.69
C ILE A 405 27.77 9.99 -7.36
N LYS A 406 28.63 10.87 -6.88
CA LYS A 406 29.19 10.83 -5.54
C LYS A 406 28.58 11.94 -4.72
N ILE A 407 28.10 11.61 -3.51
CA ILE A 407 27.64 12.61 -2.55
C ILE A 407 28.84 13.44 -2.09
N LYS A 408 28.65 14.74 -1.87
CA LYS A 408 29.68 15.64 -1.42
C LYS A 408 29.13 16.70 -0.46
N GLU A 409 30.02 17.32 0.29
CA GLU A 409 29.71 18.47 1.14
C GLU A 409 28.97 19.57 0.37
N GLY A 410 27.95 20.14 0.99
CA GLY A 410 27.10 21.18 0.40
C GLY A 410 26.02 20.69 -0.57
N ASP A 411 25.91 19.38 -0.81
CA ASP A 411 24.73 18.81 -1.48
C ASP A 411 23.50 18.93 -0.58
N THR A 412 22.35 19.32 -1.14
CA THR A 412 21.06 19.32 -0.46
C THR A 412 20.25 18.12 -0.94
N VAL A 413 19.94 17.19 -0.05
CA VAL A 413 19.15 15.98 -0.38
C VAL A 413 17.74 16.12 0.19
N ILE A 414 16.73 16.12 -0.67
CA ILE A 414 15.31 16.24 -0.31
C ILE A 414 14.65 14.88 -0.50
N ILE A 415 14.18 14.26 0.59
CA ILE A 415 13.44 12.99 0.56
C ILE A 415 11.95 13.33 0.61
N SER A 416 11.32 13.40 -0.56
CA SER A 416 9.93 13.82 -0.73
C SER A 416 8.96 12.62 -0.63
N ALA A 417 9.05 11.90 0.49
CA ALA A 417 8.20 10.76 0.83
C ALA A 417 8.12 10.55 2.34
N THR A 418 7.09 9.85 2.79
CA THR A 418 7.03 9.26 4.13
C THR A 418 7.37 7.78 4.01
N PRO A 419 8.18 7.20 4.92
CA PRO A 419 8.42 5.77 4.92
C PRO A 419 7.11 4.97 5.01
N ILE A 420 6.97 3.95 4.19
CA ILE A 420 5.93 2.93 4.34
C ILE A 420 6.24 2.13 5.61
N PRO A 421 5.24 1.71 6.40
CA PRO A 421 5.46 0.88 7.58
C PRO A 421 6.39 -0.30 7.29
N GLY A 422 7.44 -0.46 8.11
CA GLY A 422 8.51 -1.47 7.91
C GLY A 422 9.79 -0.94 7.26
N ASN A 423 9.75 0.19 6.53
CA ASN A 423 10.91 0.75 5.83
C ASN A 423 11.67 1.84 6.62
N GLU A 424 11.21 2.18 7.82
CA GLU A 424 11.73 3.30 8.63
C GLU A 424 13.24 3.16 8.89
N LYS A 425 13.69 1.94 9.21
CA LYS A 425 15.11 1.64 9.47
C LYS A 425 15.98 1.83 8.23
N ALA A 426 15.52 1.35 7.08
CA ALA A 426 16.26 1.47 5.82
C ALA A 426 16.39 2.95 5.38
N VAL A 427 15.30 3.72 5.49
CA VAL A 427 15.29 5.17 5.21
C VAL A 427 16.19 5.91 6.19
N SER A 428 16.11 5.62 7.50
CA SER A 428 16.97 6.22 8.53
C SER A 428 18.45 5.95 8.27
N ASN A 429 18.80 4.73 7.84
CA ASN A 429 20.17 4.38 7.48
C ASN A 429 20.69 5.20 6.29
N ASN A 430 19.86 5.43 5.26
CA ASN A 430 20.24 6.28 4.13
C ASN A 430 20.47 7.72 4.58
N ILE A 431 19.60 8.28 5.40
CA ILE A 431 19.76 9.63 5.98
C ILE A 431 21.08 9.74 6.75
N ASN A 432 21.35 8.80 7.66
CA ASN A 432 22.58 8.78 8.43
C ASN A 432 23.84 8.69 7.54
N ASN A 433 23.78 7.91 6.46
CA ASN A 433 24.89 7.81 5.53
C ASN A 433 25.13 9.10 4.75
N LEU A 434 24.06 9.80 4.32
CA LEU A 434 24.16 11.09 3.64
C LEU A 434 24.78 12.17 4.55
N LEU A 435 24.34 12.22 5.80
CA LEU A 435 24.86 13.17 6.81
C LEU A 435 26.35 12.97 7.11
N LYS A 436 26.91 11.75 6.93
CA LYS A 436 28.37 11.49 7.09
C LYS A 436 29.23 12.19 6.04
N TYR A 437 28.64 12.65 4.95
CA TYR A 437 29.31 13.41 3.89
C TYR A 437 29.01 14.91 3.97
N ASP A 438 28.52 15.38 5.10
CA ASP A 438 28.14 16.79 5.35
C ASP A 438 27.12 17.33 4.32
N ALA A 439 26.26 16.45 3.81
CA ALA A 439 25.11 16.82 3.01
C ALA A 439 23.98 17.34 3.90
N GLU A 440 23.28 18.38 3.46
CA GLU A 440 22.03 18.83 4.09
C GLU A 440 20.89 17.90 3.71
N VAL A 441 20.22 17.25 4.69
CA VAL A 441 19.15 16.30 4.40
C VAL A 441 17.80 16.81 4.91
N VAL A 442 16.88 17.07 3.97
CA VAL A 442 15.51 17.53 4.24
C VAL A 442 14.57 16.33 4.11
N PHE A 443 14.04 15.84 5.24
CA PHE A 443 13.20 14.62 5.27
C PHE A 443 12.02 14.70 6.25
N LYS A 444 11.92 15.77 7.05
CA LYS A 444 10.90 15.89 8.09
C LYS A 444 9.56 16.33 7.52
N LYS A 445 8.46 15.77 8.05
CA LYS A 445 7.08 16.18 7.73
C LYS A 445 6.84 17.69 7.91
N ILE A 446 7.52 18.31 8.88
CA ILE A 446 7.47 19.74 9.17
C ILE A 446 7.96 20.61 7.99
N ALA A 447 8.85 20.07 7.14
CA ALA A 447 9.33 20.79 5.96
C ALA A 447 8.27 20.92 4.85
N GLY A 448 7.12 20.21 4.95
CA GLY A 448 6.04 20.27 3.97
C GLY A 448 6.37 19.67 2.60
N ILE A 449 7.50 18.96 2.48
CA ILE A 449 7.99 18.38 1.21
C ILE A 449 7.24 17.12 0.75
N HIS A 450 6.29 16.67 1.54
CA HIS A 450 5.45 15.51 1.23
C HIS A 450 4.07 15.66 1.84
N VAL A 451 3.05 15.28 1.07
CA VAL A 451 1.67 15.09 1.52
C VAL A 451 1.18 13.71 1.07
N SER A 452 0.26 13.11 1.82
CA SER A 452 -0.33 11.82 1.46
C SER A 452 -1.21 11.92 0.21
N GLY A 453 -1.36 10.81 -0.50
CA GLY A 453 -2.35 10.64 -1.56
C GLY A 453 -3.74 10.25 -1.06
N HIS A 454 -3.84 9.82 0.21
CA HIS A 454 -5.05 9.27 0.81
C HIS A 454 -5.72 10.26 1.73
N GLY A 455 -7.06 10.22 1.74
CA GLY A 455 -7.90 11.09 2.57
C GLY A 455 -7.85 10.73 4.06
N SER A 456 -7.69 11.75 4.90
CA SER A 456 -7.77 11.64 6.36
C SER A 456 -9.22 11.56 6.83
N LYS A 457 -9.47 11.44 8.13
CA LYS A 457 -10.81 11.18 8.71
C LYS A 457 -11.90 12.13 8.24
N ASP A 458 -11.62 13.43 8.10
CA ASP A 458 -12.66 14.38 7.71
C ASP A 458 -13.03 14.27 6.22
N GLU A 459 -12.09 13.85 5.38
CA GLU A 459 -12.35 13.53 3.97
C GLU A 459 -13.16 12.24 3.85
N GLN A 460 -12.88 11.24 4.68
CA GLN A 460 -13.65 10.00 4.77
C GLN A 460 -15.08 10.28 5.24
N LYS A 461 -15.27 11.12 6.27
CA LYS A 461 -16.60 11.58 6.71
C LYS A 461 -17.34 12.30 5.59
N LEU A 462 -16.65 13.17 4.84
CA LEU A 462 -17.24 13.90 3.73
C LEU A 462 -17.70 12.94 2.63
N MET A 463 -16.87 11.96 2.24
CA MET A 463 -17.22 10.95 1.24
C MET A 463 -18.44 10.11 1.68
N LEU A 464 -18.46 9.65 2.93
CA LEU A 464 -19.59 8.91 3.51
C LEU A 464 -20.89 9.73 3.49
N ASN A 465 -20.82 11.04 3.80
CA ASN A 465 -21.98 11.94 3.77
C ASN A 465 -22.45 12.29 2.35
N LEU A 466 -21.57 12.32 1.36
CA LEU A 466 -21.92 12.52 -0.05
C LEU A 466 -22.63 11.29 -0.62
N ILE A 467 -22.09 10.10 -0.37
CA ILE A 467 -22.59 8.84 -0.97
C ILE A 467 -23.76 8.26 -0.18
N LYS A 468 -23.81 8.44 1.14
CA LYS A 468 -24.89 7.95 2.03
C LYS A 468 -25.22 6.46 1.81
N PRO A 469 -24.24 5.55 1.85
CA PRO A 469 -24.47 4.15 1.54
C PRO A 469 -25.34 3.47 2.58
N LYS A 470 -26.17 2.49 2.19
CA LYS A 470 -26.91 1.65 3.13
C LYS A 470 -25.98 0.76 3.96
N TYR A 471 -24.95 0.19 3.29
CA TYR A 471 -23.92 -0.65 3.90
C TYR A 471 -22.53 -0.10 3.53
N PHE A 472 -21.59 -0.31 4.44
CA PHE A 472 -20.23 0.18 4.32
C PHE A 472 -19.22 -0.95 4.52
N MET A 473 -18.16 -0.97 3.71
CA MET A 473 -17.03 -1.89 3.82
C MET A 473 -15.74 -1.10 3.67
N PRO A 474 -14.98 -0.87 4.76
CA PRO A 474 -13.65 -0.30 4.67
C PRO A 474 -12.72 -1.28 3.98
N VAL A 475 -11.90 -0.80 3.04
CA VAL A 475 -10.92 -1.55 2.27
C VAL A 475 -9.59 -0.81 2.24
N HIS A 476 -8.53 -1.41 1.69
CA HIS A 476 -7.22 -0.79 1.49
C HIS A 476 -6.62 -0.22 2.78
N GLY A 477 -6.21 -1.11 3.66
CA GLY A 477 -5.59 -0.76 4.94
C GLY A 477 -5.34 -1.96 5.83
N GLU A 478 -4.41 -1.82 6.76
CA GLU A 478 -4.21 -2.78 7.84
C GLU A 478 -5.46 -2.88 8.73
N HIS A 479 -5.60 -3.95 9.49
CA HIS A 479 -6.77 -4.17 10.35
C HIS A 479 -7.09 -2.99 11.27
N LYS A 480 -6.09 -2.32 11.84
CA LYS A 480 -6.26 -1.13 12.68
C LYS A 480 -6.88 0.05 11.91
N MET A 481 -6.47 0.23 10.65
CA MET A 481 -7.01 1.28 9.76
C MET A 481 -8.46 1.00 9.40
N LEU A 482 -8.80 -0.27 9.05
CA LEU A 482 -10.17 -0.69 8.77
C LEU A 482 -11.08 -0.46 9.99
N ARG A 483 -10.58 -0.72 11.20
CA ARG A 483 -11.31 -0.47 12.46
C ARG A 483 -11.51 1.02 12.69
N ALA A 484 -10.50 1.85 12.51
CA ALA A 484 -10.60 3.30 12.63
C ALA A 484 -11.63 3.88 11.64
N HIS A 485 -11.66 3.36 10.39
CA HIS A 485 -12.65 3.77 9.39
C HIS A 485 -14.08 3.30 9.75
N GLN A 486 -14.22 2.10 10.34
CA GLN A 486 -15.50 1.67 10.91
C GLN A 486 -16.03 2.66 11.95
N ASP A 487 -15.16 3.08 12.88
CA ASP A 487 -15.55 4.04 13.93
C ASP A 487 -15.95 5.40 13.33
N THR A 488 -15.22 5.86 12.31
CA THR A 488 -15.56 7.05 11.52
C THR A 488 -16.92 6.90 10.84
N ALA A 489 -17.23 5.75 10.25
CA ALA A 489 -18.53 5.48 9.62
C ALA A 489 -19.69 5.47 10.62
N ILE A 490 -19.48 4.93 11.83
CA ILE A 490 -20.47 4.99 12.90
C ILE A 490 -20.76 6.44 13.30
N LEU A 491 -19.74 7.29 13.40
CA LEU A 491 -19.89 8.71 13.69
C LEU A 491 -20.70 9.46 12.64
N THR A 492 -20.67 9.02 11.37
CA THR A 492 -21.50 9.61 10.30
C THR A 492 -22.93 9.08 10.26
N GLY A 493 -23.30 8.18 11.17
CA GLY A 493 -24.66 7.67 11.32
C GLY A 493 -24.92 6.31 10.66
N ILE A 494 -23.91 5.64 10.09
CA ILE A 494 -24.09 4.29 9.56
C ILE A 494 -24.22 3.30 10.73
N PRO A 495 -25.32 2.52 10.80
CA PRO A 495 -25.49 1.53 11.86
C PRO A 495 -24.35 0.51 11.87
N LYS A 496 -23.81 0.18 13.04
CA LYS A 496 -22.70 -0.78 13.19
C LYS A 496 -22.96 -2.11 12.47
N ASN A 497 -24.21 -2.59 12.50
CA ASN A 497 -24.59 -3.85 11.83
C ASN A 497 -24.59 -3.74 10.29
N ASN A 498 -24.53 -2.53 9.74
CA ASN A 498 -24.42 -2.28 8.30
C ASN A 498 -22.97 -2.09 7.86
N ILE A 499 -21.99 -2.25 8.76
CA ILE A 499 -20.58 -2.14 8.45
C ILE A 499 -19.97 -3.54 8.41
N ILE A 500 -19.30 -3.87 7.29
CA ILE A 500 -18.77 -5.20 7.02
C ILE A 500 -17.24 -5.14 7.07
N LEU A 501 -16.64 -5.75 8.10
CA LEU A 501 -15.22 -6.03 8.13
C LEU A 501 -15.01 -7.42 7.50
N ALA A 502 -14.52 -7.44 6.28
CA ALA A 502 -14.28 -8.65 5.52
C ALA A 502 -12.79 -9.03 5.55
N GLN A 503 -12.47 -10.20 5.01
CA GLN A 503 -11.11 -10.67 4.76
C GLN A 503 -10.95 -10.97 3.26
N ASN A 504 -9.71 -11.07 2.79
CA ASN A 504 -9.47 -11.56 1.44
C ASN A 504 -10.15 -12.92 1.23
N GLY A 505 -10.79 -13.09 0.07
CA GLY A 505 -11.60 -14.25 -0.26
C GLY A 505 -13.02 -14.26 0.30
N SER A 506 -13.41 -13.32 1.18
CA SER A 506 -14.79 -13.22 1.66
C SER A 506 -15.76 -12.98 0.50
N LYS A 507 -16.87 -13.73 0.47
CA LYS A 507 -17.93 -13.56 -0.51
C LYS A 507 -19.07 -12.76 0.09
N ILE A 508 -19.22 -11.51 -0.32
CA ILE A 508 -20.23 -10.57 0.17
C ILE A 508 -21.40 -10.56 -0.82
N GLU A 509 -22.57 -11.03 -0.38
CA GLU A 509 -23.82 -11.02 -1.16
C GLU A 509 -24.50 -9.66 -1.00
N VAL A 510 -24.74 -8.98 -2.12
CA VAL A 510 -25.51 -7.74 -2.23
C VAL A 510 -26.83 -8.05 -2.92
N THR A 511 -27.93 -7.66 -2.27
CA THR A 511 -29.30 -7.81 -2.77
C THR A 511 -30.08 -6.54 -2.48
N GLN A 512 -31.27 -6.43 -3.04
CA GLN A 512 -32.18 -5.31 -2.71
C GLN A 512 -32.63 -5.32 -1.24
N SER A 513 -32.64 -6.51 -0.57
CA SER A 513 -33.01 -6.65 0.85
C SER A 513 -31.85 -6.39 1.82
N GLY A 514 -30.60 -6.34 1.35
CA GLY A 514 -29.43 -6.05 2.18
C GLY A 514 -28.14 -6.71 1.73
N VAL A 515 -27.11 -6.57 2.57
CA VAL A 515 -25.75 -7.08 2.30
C VAL A 515 -25.33 -8.04 3.42
N LYS A 516 -24.76 -9.21 3.03
CA LYS A 516 -24.40 -10.27 3.99
C LYS A 516 -23.14 -11.03 3.55
N LEU A 517 -22.33 -11.48 4.52
CA LEU A 517 -21.29 -12.48 4.28
C LEU A 517 -21.91 -13.86 3.98
N LYS A 518 -21.47 -14.52 2.90
CA LYS A 518 -22.04 -15.79 2.41
C LYS A 518 -21.05 -16.92 2.18
N GLY A 519 -19.82 -16.78 2.58
CA GLY A 519 -18.79 -17.79 2.41
C GLY A 519 -17.47 -17.23 2.00
N LYS A 520 -16.55 -18.08 1.54
CA LYS A 520 -15.20 -17.70 1.13
C LYS A 520 -14.82 -18.41 -0.18
N VAL A 521 -13.92 -17.79 -0.93
CA VAL A 521 -13.16 -18.38 -2.03
C VAL A 521 -11.69 -18.40 -1.66
N ASN A 522 -10.87 -19.17 -2.37
CA ASN A 522 -9.42 -19.09 -2.21
C ASN A 522 -8.95 -17.69 -2.63
N ALA A 523 -8.23 -17.06 -1.73
CA ALA A 523 -7.55 -15.79 -1.96
C ALA A 523 -6.30 -15.80 -1.09
N GLY A 524 -5.17 -15.54 -1.69
CA GLY A 524 -3.88 -15.58 -1.04
C GLY A 524 -2.87 -14.72 -1.78
N SER A 525 -1.63 -15.02 -1.55
CA SER A 525 -0.50 -14.37 -2.19
C SER A 525 0.31 -15.37 -2.99
N THR A 526 0.71 -14.98 -4.19
CA THR A 526 1.64 -15.70 -5.04
C THR A 526 2.95 -14.92 -5.09
N LEU A 527 4.06 -15.57 -4.80
CA LEU A 527 5.38 -14.95 -4.80
C LEU A 527 5.97 -14.95 -6.21
N VAL A 528 6.64 -13.86 -6.58
CA VAL A 528 7.36 -13.72 -7.85
C VAL A 528 8.84 -13.51 -7.55
N ASP A 529 9.68 -14.33 -8.17
CA ASP A 529 11.13 -14.27 -8.08
C ASP A 529 11.72 -14.40 -9.49
N GLY A 530 12.25 -13.33 -10.06
CA GLY A 530 12.72 -13.28 -11.42
C GLY A 530 11.61 -13.63 -12.42
N LEU A 531 11.77 -14.75 -13.12
CA LEU A 531 10.78 -15.29 -14.06
C LEU A 531 9.84 -16.32 -13.42
N GLY A 532 10.14 -16.76 -12.19
CA GLY A 532 9.33 -17.73 -11.43
C GLY A 532 8.09 -17.08 -10.82
N VAL A 533 6.94 -17.72 -10.97
CA VAL A 533 5.66 -17.24 -10.44
C VAL A 533 5.00 -18.38 -9.68
N GLY A 534 5.00 -18.30 -8.34
CA GLY A 534 4.35 -19.27 -7.46
C GLY A 534 5.13 -20.58 -7.27
N ASP A 535 6.37 -20.65 -7.72
CA ASP A 535 7.28 -21.80 -7.54
C ASP A 535 8.08 -21.73 -6.23
N ILE A 536 8.09 -20.57 -5.57
CA ILE A 536 8.73 -20.37 -4.27
C ILE A 536 7.72 -20.66 -3.15
N GLY A 537 7.93 -21.81 -2.50
CA GLY A 537 7.15 -22.19 -1.31
C GLY A 537 7.82 -21.81 0.00
N HIS A 538 7.12 -22.08 1.11
CA HIS A 538 7.58 -21.82 2.48
C HIS A 538 8.94 -22.47 2.79
N ILE A 539 9.23 -23.63 2.21
CA ILE A 539 10.49 -24.37 2.41
C ILE A 539 11.65 -23.54 1.87
N VAL A 540 11.54 -23.05 0.62
CA VAL A 540 12.59 -22.24 -0.03
C VAL A 540 12.85 -20.93 0.73
N LEU A 541 11.80 -20.27 1.23
CA LEU A 541 11.96 -19.06 2.05
C LEU A 541 12.67 -19.35 3.36
N LYS A 542 12.32 -20.47 4.04
CA LYS A 542 12.99 -20.90 5.26
C LYS A 542 14.47 -21.20 5.01
N ASP A 543 14.79 -21.88 3.90
CA ASP A 543 16.17 -22.15 3.51
C ASP A 543 16.95 -20.86 3.26
N ARG A 544 16.38 -19.90 2.51
CA ARG A 544 16.99 -18.59 2.28
C ARG A 544 17.22 -17.83 3.59
N GLN A 545 16.27 -17.88 4.51
CA GLN A 545 16.41 -17.25 5.83
C GLN A 545 17.54 -17.89 6.64
N GLN A 546 17.61 -19.22 6.69
CA GLN A 546 18.68 -19.95 7.35
C GLN A 546 20.05 -19.64 6.76
N LEU A 547 20.16 -19.65 5.42
CA LEU A 547 21.38 -19.28 4.71
C LEU A 547 21.83 -17.84 5.00
N SER A 548 20.88 -16.90 5.11
CA SER A 548 21.19 -15.48 5.38
C SER A 548 21.64 -15.23 6.82
N GLN A 549 21.14 -16.02 7.78
CA GLN A 549 21.44 -15.86 9.21
C GLN A 549 22.69 -16.60 9.64
N ASP A 550 22.81 -17.87 9.26
CA ASP A 550 23.80 -18.80 9.81
C ASP A 550 24.75 -19.38 8.75
N GLY A 551 24.51 -19.12 7.46
CA GLY A 551 25.36 -19.59 6.37
C GLY A 551 25.18 -21.08 6.05
N VAL A 552 26.16 -21.64 5.29
CA VAL A 552 26.14 -23.02 4.83
C VAL A 552 27.44 -23.75 5.15
N VAL A 553 27.31 -25.02 5.49
CA VAL A 553 28.41 -25.99 5.69
C VAL A 553 28.19 -27.16 4.74
N VAL A 554 29.08 -27.30 3.78
CA VAL A 554 29.11 -28.42 2.83
C VAL A 554 30.10 -29.48 3.34
N ILE A 555 29.66 -30.73 3.44
CA ILE A 555 30.47 -31.86 3.92
C ILE A 555 30.54 -32.87 2.77
N VAL A 556 31.74 -33.13 2.26
CA VAL A 556 31.96 -33.96 1.07
C VAL A 556 32.60 -35.28 1.49
N PHE A 557 32.02 -36.39 1.04
CA PHE A 557 32.54 -37.74 1.13
C PHE A 557 32.81 -38.30 -0.26
N THR A 558 33.88 -39.05 -0.42
CA THR A 558 34.19 -39.80 -1.63
C THR A 558 34.17 -41.29 -1.31
N LEU A 559 33.31 -42.06 -1.95
CA LEU A 559 33.15 -43.49 -1.80
C LEU A 559 33.62 -44.24 -3.02
N ASP A 560 34.19 -45.46 -2.81
CA ASP A 560 34.44 -46.40 -3.89
C ASP A 560 33.15 -46.99 -4.42
N LYS A 561 32.93 -46.89 -5.72
CA LYS A 561 31.69 -47.31 -6.37
C LYS A 561 31.38 -48.80 -6.22
N ASN A 562 32.39 -49.65 -6.16
CA ASN A 562 32.26 -51.10 -6.16
C ASN A 562 32.10 -51.65 -4.73
N SER A 563 32.86 -51.13 -3.77
CA SER A 563 32.87 -51.60 -2.39
C SER A 563 32.00 -50.76 -1.45
N GLY A 564 31.61 -49.54 -1.85
CA GLY A 564 30.89 -48.59 -1.00
C GLY A 564 31.72 -48.03 0.16
N LYS A 565 33.04 -48.28 0.18
CA LYS A 565 33.93 -47.81 1.25
C LYS A 565 34.34 -46.37 1.08
N LEU A 566 34.57 -45.68 2.19
CA LEU A 566 35.07 -44.33 2.23
C LEU A 566 36.51 -44.27 1.71
N ILE A 567 36.76 -43.54 0.61
CA ILE A 567 38.09 -43.30 0.02
C ILE A 567 38.69 -42.01 0.57
N ALA A 568 37.88 -40.94 0.68
CA ALA A 568 38.31 -39.63 1.15
C ALA A 568 37.17 -38.85 1.81
N GLY A 569 37.52 -37.93 2.69
CA GLY A 569 36.60 -37.09 3.45
C GLY A 569 36.39 -37.56 4.89
N PRO A 570 35.52 -36.88 5.67
CA PRO A 570 34.72 -35.71 5.25
C PRO A 570 35.58 -34.46 5.06
N ASP A 571 35.46 -33.82 3.90
CA ASP A 571 35.99 -32.48 3.68
C ASP A 571 34.90 -31.44 3.96
N ILE A 572 35.24 -30.41 4.72
CA ILE A 572 34.25 -29.38 5.13
C ILE A 572 34.59 -28.04 4.51
N VAL A 573 33.62 -27.50 3.76
CA VAL A 573 33.66 -26.13 3.17
C VAL A 573 32.54 -25.31 3.77
N THR A 574 32.84 -24.09 4.23
CA THR A 574 31.83 -23.17 4.80
C THR A 574 31.75 -21.85 4.02
N ARG A 575 30.54 -21.29 3.96
CA ARG A 575 30.30 -19.92 3.47
C ARG A 575 29.27 -19.23 4.34
N GLY A 576 29.61 -17.99 4.78
CA GLY A 576 28.73 -17.19 5.61
C GLY A 576 28.52 -17.71 7.04
N PHE A 577 29.20 -18.79 7.45
CA PHE A 577 29.08 -19.39 8.77
C PHE A 577 30.20 -18.95 9.72
N VAL A 578 31.45 -19.29 9.41
CA VAL A 578 32.65 -18.92 10.18
C VAL A 578 33.75 -18.47 9.24
N TYR A 579 34.66 -17.60 9.74
CA TYR A 579 35.82 -17.19 8.98
C TYR A 579 36.87 -18.29 9.05
N SER A 580 37.20 -18.89 7.89
CA SER A 580 37.99 -20.12 7.81
C SER A 580 39.37 -20.06 8.49
N LYS A 581 40.04 -18.87 8.48
CA LYS A 581 41.36 -18.71 9.11
C LYS A 581 41.35 -18.68 10.65
N GLU A 582 40.21 -18.34 11.26
CA GLU A 582 40.08 -18.25 12.73
C GLU A 582 39.36 -19.48 13.35
N SER A 583 38.94 -20.42 12.50
CA SER A 583 38.10 -21.55 12.93
C SER A 583 38.57 -22.90 12.41
N GLU A 584 39.86 -23.02 12.06
CA GLU A 584 40.45 -24.28 11.63
C GLU A 584 40.26 -25.38 12.67
N ASP A 585 40.39 -25.06 13.98
CA ASP A 585 40.17 -25.98 15.07
C ASP A 585 38.73 -26.49 15.14
N ILE A 586 37.74 -25.60 14.97
CA ILE A 586 36.31 -25.96 14.97
C ILE A 586 36.01 -26.92 13.81
N ILE A 587 36.59 -26.68 12.62
CA ILE A 587 36.38 -27.53 11.45
C ILE A 587 37.07 -28.89 11.66
N LYS A 588 38.28 -28.90 12.18
CA LYS A 588 39.03 -30.14 12.48
C LYS A 588 38.30 -31.01 13.51
N GLU A 589 37.88 -30.44 14.64
CA GLU A 589 37.08 -31.15 15.63
C GLU A 589 35.73 -31.64 15.05
N ALA A 590 35.11 -30.89 14.12
CA ALA A 590 33.91 -31.34 13.42
C ALA A 590 34.19 -32.58 12.56
N ILE A 591 35.31 -32.58 11.81
CA ILE A 591 35.76 -33.72 11.00
C ILE A 591 35.95 -34.93 11.89
N ASP A 592 36.67 -34.79 13.02
CA ASP A 592 36.92 -35.87 13.96
C ASP A 592 35.62 -36.43 14.58
N THR A 593 34.69 -35.53 14.97
CA THR A 593 33.38 -35.89 15.51
C THR A 593 32.52 -36.65 14.49
N ILE A 594 32.54 -36.23 13.24
CA ILE A 594 31.80 -36.88 12.15
C ILE A 594 32.41 -38.25 11.87
N ASN A 595 33.74 -38.36 11.74
CA ASN A 595 34.43 -39.61 11.52
C ASN A 595 34.17 -40.64 12.65
N GLU A 596 34.18 -40.20 13.90
CA GLU A 596 33.86 -41.08 15.04
C GLU A 596 32.45 -41.70 14.94
N LYS A 597 31.48 -40.93 14.47
CA LYS A 597 30.08 -41.36 14.34
C LYS A 597 29.81 -42.16 13.06
N VAL A 598 30.38 -41.73 11.95
CA VAL A 598 30.25 -42.34 10.62
C VAL A 598 31.09 -43.63 10.59
N GLY A 599 32.38 -43.59 11.04
CA GLY A 599 33.29 -44.75 11.02
C GLY A 599 32.83 -45.97 11.85
N ARG A 600 32.03 -45.78 12.90
CA ARG A 600 31.44 -46.88 13.68
C ARG A 600 30.31 -47.62 12.96
N THR A 601 29.89 -47.16 11.80
CA THR A 601 28.75 -47.67 11.04
C THR A 601 29.12 -48.00 9.58
N GLU A 602 30.40 -48.15 9.25
CA GLU A 602 30.92 -48.40 7.89
C GLU A 602 30.19 -49.54 7.15
N ASP A 603 29.84 -50.63 7.83
CA ASP A 603 29.13 -51.76 7.22
C ASP A 603 27.67 -51.46 6.82
N TYR A 604 27.08 -50.39 7.33
CA TYR A 604 25.68 -50.01 7.08
C TYR A 604 25.52 -49.06 5.89
N TYR A 605 26.52 -48.21 5.61
CA TYR A 605 26.41 -47.16 4.62
C TYR A 605 26.70 -47.63 3.16
N SER A 606 27.30 -48.80 3.02
CA SER A 606 27.55 -49.38 1.67
C SER A 606 26.30 -49.62 0.83
N LYS A 607 25.12 -49.53 1.45
CA LYS A 607 23.81 -49.78 0.80
C LYS A 607 22.78 -48.61 0.88
N ASP A 608 22.99 -47.60 1.76
CA ASP A 608 22.04 -46.51 1.95
C ASP A 608 22.72 -45.14 2.19
N TRP A 609 22.96 -44.40 1.12
CA TRP A 609 23.50 -43.03 1.19
C TRP A 609 22.57 -42.02 1.87
N GLY A 610 21.27 -42.29 1.92
CA GLY A 610 20.29 -41.48 2.63
C GLY A 610 20.61 -41.48 4.14
N MET A 611 20.97 -42.65 4.67
CA MET A 611 21.32 -42.77 6.07
C MET A 611 22.65 -42.07 6.39
N LEU A 612 23.69 -42.21 5.55
CA LEU A 612 24.95 -41.47 5.68
C LEU A 612 24.74 -39.97 5.72
N LYS A 613 23.99 -39.43 4.74
CA LYS A 613 23.66 -38.00 4.67
C LYS A 613 22.90 -37.49 5.87
N ASN A 614 21.90 -38.25 6.35
CA ASN A 614 21.08 -37.86 7.50
C ASN A 614 21.92 -37.90 8.81
N THR A 615 22.70 -38.97 9.04
CA THR A 615 23.58 -39.08 10.22
C THR A 615 24.61 -37.97 10.22
N THR A 616 25.25 -37.69 9.08
CA THR A 616 26.23 -36.61 8.98
C THR A 616 25.59 -35.25 9.27
N ARG A 617 24.38 -35.00 8.73
CA ARG A 617 23.64 -33.74 8.98
C ARG A 617 23.35 -33.57 10.46
N ASP A 618 22.82 -34.60 11.12
CA ASP A 618 22.43 -34.54 12.53
C ASP A 618 23.63 -34.35 13.46
N VAL A 619 24.72 -35.09 13.20
CA VAL A 619 25.97 -34.99 13.99
C VAL A 619 26.59 -33.60 13.82
N ALA A 620 26.75 -33.13 12.58
CA ALA A 620 27.32 -31.82 12.28
C ALA A 620 26.48 -30.67 12.85
N ALA A 621 25.15 -30.73 12.68
CA ALA A 621 24.24 -29.71 13.19
C ALA A 621 24.36 -29.60 14.73
N LYS A 622 24.33 -30.73 15.43
CA LYS A 622 24.50 -30.78 16.89
C LYS A 622 25.86 -30.24 17.33
N TYR A 623 26.93 -30.63 16.64
CA TYR A 623 28.28 -30.17 16.95
C TYR A 623 28.40 -28.65 16.77
N PHE A 624 28.06 -28.12 15.60
CA PHE A 624 28.16 -26.68 15.31
C PHE A 624 27.28 -25.85 16.24
N TYR A 625 26.04 -26.29 16.52
CA TYR A 625 25.20 -25.61 17.50
C TYR A 625 25.80 -25.57 18.91
N ASN A 626 26.37 -26.68 19.38
CA ASN A 626 26.99 -26.71 20.70
C ASN A 626 28.20 -25.78 20.80
N LYS A 627 29.03 -25.72 19.77
CA LYS A 627 30.24 -24.89 19.72
C LYS A 627 29.97 -23.41 19.45
N THR A 628 29.02 -23.10 18.56
CA THR A 628 28.84 -21.73 18.04
C THR A 628 27.49 -21.08 18.37
N LYS A 629 26.51 -21.88 18.84
CA LYS A 629 25.09 -21.49 19.01
C LYS A 629 24.44 -21.01 17.71
N ARG A 630 24.97 -21.41 16.55
CA ARG A 630 24.44 -21.14 15.20
C ARG A 630 23.96 -22.42 14.56
N ASN A 631 22.98 -22.32 13.66
CA ASN A 631 22.38 -23.43 12.91
C ASN A 631 22.63 -23.30 11.41
N PRO A 632 23.87 -23.47 10.92
CA PRO A 632 24.12 -23.38 9.48
C PRO A 632 23.35 -24.45 8.72
N MET A 633 23.06 -24.19 7.44
CA MET A 633 22.53 -25.21 6.55
C MET A 633 23.60 -26.27 6.29
N ILE A 634 23.38 -27.52 6.71
CA ILE A 634 24.31 -28.63 6.50
C ILE A 634 23.93 -29.37 5.20
N LEU A 635 24.89 -29.44 4.28
CA LEU A 635 24.74 -30.11 2.97
C LEU A 635 25.76 -31.27 2.85
N PRO A 636 25.42 -32.51 3.23
CA PRO A 636 26.25 -33.67 2.97
C PRO A 636 26.17 -34.04 1.47
N ILE A 637 27.34 -34.11 0.84
CA ILE A 637 27.52 -34.54 -0.55
C ILE A 637 28.30 -35.85 -0.56
N VAL A 638 27.78 -36.86 -1.25
CA VAL A 638 28.47 -38.13 -1.48
C VAL A 638 28.79 -38.25 -2.95
N MET A 639 30.06 -38.44 -3.26
CA MET A 639 30.59 -38.67 -4.61
C MET A 639 31.04 -40.12 -4.71
N GLU A 640 30.80 -40.78 -5.84
CA GLU A 640 31.33 -42.10 -6.19
C GLU A 640 32.46 -41.98 -7.21
N VAL A 641 33.53 -42.73 -7.01
CA VAL A 641 34.66 -42.84 -7.96
C VAL A 641 35.00 -44.31 -8.22
#